data_1ea5ad8a1c00e64a715f492c67247e3c
#
_entry.id   1ea5ad8a1c00e64a715f492c67247e3c
#
_cell.length_a   1.000
_cell.length_b   1.000
_cell.length_c   1.000
_cell.angle_alpha   90.00
_cell.angle_beta   90.00
_cell.angle_gamma   90.00
#
_symmetry.space_group_name_H-M   'P 1'
#
loop_
_entity.id
_entity.type
_entity.pdbx_description
1 polymer ?
#
loop_
_entity_poly.entity_id
_entity_poly.type
_entity_poly.pdbx_seq_one_letter_code
_entity_poly.pdbx_strand_id
1 'polypeptide(L)'
;MREIKKTVNGHAASNCFRGFTFHVSLVIFTFCFSLSAQETNFGTLPPPVTGKIVFDRDIRPVLETSCLRCHGGEKPRSHFRLDDRVAALNGGDDNSNDIVAGDSTNSLLIQYVARQVKDMEMPPVGKGSPLAPQQIGLLRAWIDQGAAWSATNQAAELALVFAPTLRGIDVQGDHAKFRELQGVNDGFSGVDEFSFVQQTRPTEKFSLSGQVIAPDRDIKLKLAIDETDQGFIHAGFDEWRKYYDDRGGYDPAVVPPELSLNRDLYVDNGRVWIDFGLTRPRWPQIVLGYEYDFKKGTESTLDWGETGGVNIAPATKAIDEQTHILKFDVTHDFDDWQLEDNARVEFYSENNRSYETSAFQQGGGTTSGTTDTPDHYHQVQGMNTLMLEKQIRDWWFLSGGYYYSKLEGSDTFNQTNSPNFEGYDPASWGSGKITLQRESEVFSLASLFLPLEYLSFSFGTQNEWTHQEGFGSSVPDFEFGNNTFARSDYDEFKAAQNANLRFTKIPFTVLFADARFEEGSISELQEAGAGQLTNKTDVTSDHYDLRTGFNTSPWRWVALDTQYHRQYSDTDYNHLIDVFMSPFYGDPLSSAPENGYPAFILSRKTQSDGLETKLTLRPWNWLRTTLSYQLTATEYSSKTDPAAFGSDPGGPLADGRYRAQTYGLSAILTPFRRFYFSGAFTYSRSRTVTADNGVSSVVPYHGDVYTLVTTAAYALNPKTSLQASYSFSQAGYGQNNAPNGVPLGLDFTRHVLFAGVTRQLTQNLSGALHYEFSQYSEPSSAHLNDFTAHGVFATLVYKWP
;
A
#
# COMPACT_ATOMS: atom_id res chain seq x y z
N MET A 1 39.63 3.48 40.08
CA MET A 1 40.46 4.50 40.75
C MET A 1 40.61 5.67 39.81
N ARG A 2 40.09 6.79 40.23
CA ARG A 2 40.17 8.16 39.70
C ARG A 2 39.37 8.48 38.46
N GLU A 3 38.32 9.22 38.78
CA GLU A 3 37.49 10.12 37.99
C GLU A 3 38.32 11.07 37.11
N ILE A 4 37.82 11.32 35.88
CA ILE A 4 38.00 12.63 35.26
C ILE A 4 36.60 13.06 34.77
N LYS A 5 35.95 13.88 35.59
CA LYS A 5 34.89 14.77 35.17
C LYS A 5 35.45 15.74 34.13
N LYS A 6 34.92 15.76 32.92
CA LYS A 6 35.01 16.91 32.05
C LYS A 6 33.61 17.50 31.86
N THR A 7 33.45 18.59 32.51
CA THR A 7 32.44 19.61 32.37
C THR A 7 32.36 20.01 30.89
N VAL A 8 31.28 19.69 30.24
CA VAL A 8 30.91 20.34 28.97
C VAL A 8 29.94 21.45 29.34
N ASN A 9 30.41 22.66 29.16
CA ASN A 9 29.62 23.88 29.28
C ASN A 9 28.49 23.86 28.28
N GLY A 10 27.29 23.98 28.82
CA GLY A 10 26.10 24.27 28.01
C GLY A 10 26.27 25.63 27.33
N HIS A 11 26.22 25.63 26.02
CA HIS A 11 25.82 26.82 25.29
C HIS A 11 24.37 26.62 24.93
N ALA A 12 23.57 27.38 25.62
CA ALA A 12 22.18 27.58 25.41
C ALA A 12 21.90 27.88 23.93
N ALA A 13 21.15 27.04 23.31
CA ALA A 13 20.34 27.41 22.16
C ALA A 13 19.15 28.22 22.67
N SER A 14 19.38 29.51 22.95
CA SER A 14 18.35 30.52 23.10
C SER A 14 18.54 31.49 21.95
N ASN A 15 17.68 31.40 20.98
CA ASN A 15 17.19 32.50 20.13
C ASN A 15 16.81 31.95 18.77
N CYS A 16 15.62 31.41 18.69
CA CYS A 16 14.78 31.56 17.50
C CYS A 16 13.28 31.29 17.81
N PHE A 17 12.80 31.87 18.92
CA PHE A 17 11.37 32.19 19.04
C PHE A 17 11.17 33.63 18.52
N ARG A 18 11.18 33.81 17.22
CA ARG A 18 10.56 34.99 16.60
C ARG A 18 9.11 34.65 16.39
N GLY A 19 8.30 35.26 17.28
CA GLY A 19 6.86 35.13 17.27
C GLY A 19 6.24 35.48 15.93
N PHE A 20 5.63 34.50 15.31
CA PHE A 20 4.57 34.71 14.33
C PHE A 20 3.26 34.71 15.10
N THR A 21 2.84 35.91 15.53
CA THR A 21 1.50 36.14 16.03
C THR A 21 0.55 36.09 14.83
N PHE A 22 -0.09 34.94 14.63
CA PHE A 22 -1.23 34.86 13.75
C PHE A 22 -2.39 35.60 14.40
N HIS A 23 -2.67 36.79 13.92
CA HIS A 23 -3.95 37.45 14.18
C HIS A 23 -5.03 36.73 13.37
N VAL A 24 -5.60 35.70 13.96
CA VAL A 24 -6.91 35.22 13.53
C VAL A 24 -7.93 36.24 13.98
N SER A 25 -8.32 37.14 13.08
CA SER A 25 -9.49 37.98 13.27
C SER A 25 -10.73 37.10 13.23
N LEU A 26 -11.13 36.64 14.41
CA LEU A 26 -12.40 35.97 14.66
C LEU A 26 -13.52 37.00 14.49
N VAL A 27 -14.10 37.09 13.30
CA VAL A 27 -15.37 37.84 13.11
C VAL A 27 -16.48 36.99 13.71
N ILE A 28 -16.80 37.24 14.95
CA ILE A 28 -17.97 36.69 15.64
C ILE A 28 -19.20 37.39 15.08
N PHE A 29 -19.89 36.77 14.14
CA PHE A 29 -21.25 37.11 13.80
C PHE A 29 -22.17 36.45 14.84
N THR A 30 -22.55 37.25 15.83
CA THR A 30 -23.58 36.89 16.80
C THR A 30 -24.94 36.92 16.10
N PHE A 31 -25.40 35.79 15.59
CA PHE A 31 -26.80 35.61 15.26
C PHE A 31 -27.45 34.76 16.36
N CYS A 32 -28.11 35.42 17.30
CA CYS A 32 -29.08 34.78 18.18
C CYS A 32 -30.28 34.31 17.38
N PHE A 33 -30.31 33.00 17.04
CA PHE A 33 -31.56 32.33 16.72
C PHE A 33 -31.81 31.29 17.81
N SER A 34 -32.79 31.57 18.64
CA SER A 34 -33.38 30.58 19.53
C SER A 34 -34.10 29.56 18.63
N LEU A 35 -33.47 28.41 18.39
CA LEU A 35 -34.18 27.23 17.88
C LEU A 35 -34.24 26.24 19.05
N SER A 36 -35.44 25.93 19.47
CA SER A 36 -35.77 24.79 20.32
C SER A 36 -35.17 23.55 19.71
N ALA A 37 -34.20 22.93 20.37
CA ALA A 37 -33.76 21.56 20.10
C ALA A 37 -34.99 20.68 20.37
N GLN A 38 -35.59 20.14 19.31
CA GLN A 38 -36.57 19.08 19.41
C GLN A 38 -35.74 17.80 19.67
N GLU A 39 -35.62 17.45 20.96
CA GLU A 39 -35.18 16.12 21.37
C GLU A 39 -36.13 15.11 20.69
N THR A 40 -35.61 14.36 19.71
CA THR A 40 -36.30 13.18 19.19
C THR A 40 -36.18 12.06 20.20
N ASN A 41 -36.87 12.22 21.33
CA ASN A 41 -37.11 11.16 22.26
C ASN A 41 -38.22 10.30 21.66
N PHE A 42 -37.88 9.12 21.15
CA PHE A 42 -38.87 8.14 20.72
C PHE A 42 -39.54 7.57 21.98
N GLY A 43 -40.51 8.27 22.56
CA GLY A 43 -41.25 7.83 23.75
C GLY A 43 -42.00 6.49 23.59
N THR A 44 -42.03 5.96 22.37
CA THR A 44 -42.58 4.65 22.01
C THR A 44 -41.72 3.98 20.95
N LEU A 45 -41.39 2.70 21.16
CA LEU A 45 -40.66 1.91 20.18
C LEU A 45 -41.42 1.86 18.83
N PRO A 46 -40.74 2.00 17.68
CA PRO A 46 -41.34 1.81 16.38
C PRO A 46 -42.05 0.44 16.32
N PRO A 47 -43.23 0.31 15.73
CA PRO A 47 -43.96 -0.95 15.66
C PRO A 47 -43.13 -1.99 14.84
N PRO A 48 -43.20 -3.27 15.22
CA PRO A 48 -42.61 -4.33 14.41
C PRO A 48 -43.27 -4.41 13.03
N VAL A 49 -42.47 -4.66 12.00
CA VAL A 49 -42.96 -4.80 10.61
C VAL A 49 -43.81 -6.06 10.49
N THR A 50 -44.97 -5.94 9.82
CA THR A 50 -45.87 -7.06 9.56
C THR A 50 -45.34 -7.95 8.44
N GLY A 51 -45.31 -9.28 8.65
CA GLY A 51 -44.86 -10.26 7.67
C GLY A 51 -43.78 -11.19 8.21
N LYS A 52 -43.47 -12.24 7.44
CA LYS A 52 -42.37 -13.16 7.79
C LYS A 52 -41.03 -12.53 7.48
N ILE A 53 -40.16 -12.43 8.47
CA ILE A 53 -38.81 -11.91 8.34
C ILE A 53 -37.88 -13.04 7.88
N VAL A 54 -37.07 -12.75 6.88
CA VAL A 54 -36.00 -13.60 6.37
C VAL A 54 -34.67 -12.94 6.71
N PHE A 55 -33.87 -13.56 7.56
CA PHE A 55 -32.65 -12.97 8.09
C PHE A 55 -31.71 -12.44 7.00
N ASP A 56 -31.36 -13.23 6.00
CA ASP A 56 -30.40 -12.84 4.94
C ASP A 56 -30.88 -11.69 4.06
N ARG A 57 -32.20 -11.55 3.90
CA ARG A 57 -32.78 -10.49 3.05
C ARG A 57 -33.07 -9.21 3.85
N ASP A 58 -33.58 -9.36 5.08
CA ASP A 58 -34.21 -8.26 5.81
C ASP A 58 -33.36 -7.76 6.98
N ILE A 59 -32.53 -8.63 7.59
CA ILE A 59 -31.78 -8.33 8.82
C ILE A 59 -30.28 -8.21 8.55
N ARG A 60 -29.66 -9.18 7.87
CA ARG A 60 -28.23 -9.18 7.57
C ARG A 60 -27.74 -7.85 6.98
N PRO A 61 -28.41 -7.22 5.98
CA PRO A 61 -27.98 -5.93 5.44
C PRO A 61 -27.98 -4.79 6.47
N VAL A 62 -28.91 -4.85 7.45
CA VAL A 62 -28.94 -3.86 8.53
C VAL A 62 -27.76 -4.05 9.48
N LEU A 63 -27.47 -5.30 9.88
CA LEU A 63 -26.35 -5.63 10.73
C LEU A 63 -25.01 -5.28 10.06
N GLU A 64 -24.80 -5.70 8.80
CA GLU A 64 -23.58 -5.41 8.05
C GLU A 64 -23.29 -3.91 7.90
N THR A 65 -24.34 -3.13 7.67
CA THR A 65 -24.16 -1.70 7.44
C THR A 65 -23.97 -0.90 8.72
N SER A 66 -24.57 -1.33 9.85
CA SER A 66 -24.70 -0.49 11.03
C SER A 66 -24.06 -1.08 12.30
N CYS A 67 -23.82 -2.41 12.36
CA CYS A 67 -23.46 -3.09 13.58
C CYS A 67 -22.13 -3.86 13.49
N LEU A 68 -21.87 -4.60 12.38
CA LEU A 68 -20.77 -5.56 12.30
C LEU A 68 -19.39 -4.90 12.28
N ARG A 69 -19.29 -3.63 11.98
CA ARG A 69 -18.02 -2.90 12.11
C ARG A 69 -17.48 -2.90 13.53
N CYS A 70 -18.38 -2.93 14.54
CA CYS A 70 -18.03 -2.91 15.97
C CYS A 70 -18.41 -4.21 16.67
N HIS A 71 -19.40 -4.94 16.17
CA HIS A 71 -19.97 -6.14 16.78
C HIS A 71 -19.85 -7.36 15.85
N GLY A 72 -18.80 -7.40 15.02
CA GLY A 72 -18.48 -8.51 14.13
C GLY A 72 -16.98 -8.79 14.15
N GLY A 73 -16.57 -9.98 13.63
CA GLY A 73 -15.19 -10.41 13.56
C GLY A 73 -14.63 -10.96 14.88
N GLU A 74 -13.31 -11.07 14.93
CA GLU A 74 -12.60 -11.72 16.04
C GLU A 74 -12.49 -10.86 17.31
N LYS A 75 -12.69 -9.54 17.19
CA LYS A 75 -12.58 -8.58 18.32
C LYS A 75 -13.84 -7.70 18.41
N PRO A 76 -15.01 -8.24 18.78
CA PRO A 76 -16.24 -7.47 18.91
C PRO A 76 -16.20 -6.58 20.15
N ARG A 77 -16.72 -5.35 20.05
CA ARG A 77 -16.85 -4.47 21.22
C ARG A 77 -17.81 -5.05 22.24
N SER A 78 -17.45 -4.94 23.54
CA SER A 78 -18.19 -5.52 24.68
C SER A 78 -18.47 -7.01 24.52
N HIS A 79 -17.61 -7.73 23.77
CA HIS A 79 -17.76 -9.14 23.42
C HIS A 79 -19.14 -9.51 22.81
N PHE A 80 -19.93 -8.52 22.40
CA PHE A 80 -21.23 -8.72 21.77
C PHE A 80 -21.07 -8.90 20.26
N ARG A 81 -21.27 -10.11 19.78
CA ARG A 81 -21.16 -10.46 18.34
C ARG A 81 -22.54 -10.55 17.69
N LEU A 82 -22.67 -9.90 16.54
CA LEU A 82 -23.86 -9.92 15.71
C LEU A 82 -23.64 -10.59 14.34
N ASP A 83 -22.48 -11.17 14.12
CA ASP A 83 -22.15 -12.00 12.96
C ASP A 83 -22.32 -13.51 13.23
N ASP A 84 -22.44 -13.89 14.50
CA ASP A 84 -22.70 -15.26 14.95
C ASP A 84 -23.96 -15.34 15.78
N ARG A 85 -24.85 -16.31 15.48
CA ARG A 85 -26.14 -16.45 16.16
C ARG A 85 -26.00 -16.81 17.64
N VAL A 86 -25.09 -17.72 17.94
CA VAL A 86 -24.94 -18.23 19.32
C VAL A 86 -24.40 -17.12 20.19
N ALA A 87 -23.35 -16.46 19.73
CA ALA A 87 -22.76 -15.31 20.42
C ALA A 87 -23.77 -14.17 20.60
N ALA A 88 -24.55 -13.85 19.57
CA ALA A 88 -25.58 -12.79 19.65
C ALA A 88 -26.68 -13.08 20.67
N LEU A 89 -27.11 -14.34 20.80
CA LEU A 89 -28.14 -14.75 21.77
C LEU A 89 -27.58 -14.91 23.19
N ASN A 90 -26.27 -15.15 23.34
CA ASN A 90 -25.61 -15.17 24.64
C ASN A 90 -25.40 -13.76 25.23
N GLY A 91 -25.45 -12.72 24.37
CA GLY A 91 -25.24 -11.34 24.77
C GLY A 91 -23.76 -10.97 24.94
N GLY A 92 -23.48 -9.72 25.30
CA GLY A 92 -22.15 -9.20 25.61
C GLY A 92 -21.80 -9.28 27.10
N ASP A 93 -20.72 -8.58 27.51
CA ASP A 93 -20.11 -8.65 28.84
C ASP A 93 -21.07 -8.38 29.98
N ASP A 94 -21.99 -7.47 29.82
CA ASP A 94 -22.83 -7.00 30.91
C ASP A 94 -24.28 -7.53 30.85
N ASN A 95 -24.71 -8.14 29.73
CA ASN A 95 -26.14 -8.40 29.52
C ASN A 95 -26.44 -9.66 28.70
N SER A 96 -26.89 -10.68 29.37
CA SER A 96 -27.50 -11.87 28.75
C SER A 96 -28.84 -11.56 28.03
N ASN A 97 -29.35 -10.32 28.13
CA ASN A 97 -30.64 -9.89 27.57
C ASN A 97 -30.52 -8.97 26.38
N ASP A 98 -29.34 -8.91 25.75
CA ASP A 98 -29.15 -8.09 24.55
C ASP A 98 -30.12 -8.47 23.43
N ILE A 99 -30.36 -9.76 23.23
CA ILE A 99 -31.43 -10.30 22.37
C ILE A 99 -32.23 -11.36 23.11
N VAL A 100 -33.45 -11.03 23.47
CA VAL A 100 -34.42 -11.98 24.07
C VAL A 100 -35.28 -12.53 22.93
N ALA A 101 -34.98 -13.73 22.47
CA ALA A 101 -35.71 -14.35 21.35
C ALA A 101 -37.22 -14.50 21.70
N GLY A 102 -38.07 -13.92 20.85
CA GLY A 102 -39.52 -13.86 21.07
C GLY A 102 -40.03 -12.61 21.78
N ASP A 103 -39.12 -11.75 22.29
CA ASP A 103 -39.51 -10.53 23.02
C ASP A 103 -38.60 -9.33 22.66
N SER A 104 -38.96 -8.61 21.62
CA SER A 104 -38.21 -7.44 21.17
C SER A 104 -38.29 -6.27 22.16
N THR A 105 -39.32 -6.20 22.99
CA THR A 105 -39.54 -5.09 23.92
C THR A 105 -38.53 -5.13 25.08
N ASN A 106 -38.19 -6.33 25.53
CA ASN A 106 -37.23 -6.57 26.61
C ASN A 106 -35.80 -6.82 26.07
N SER A 107 -35.57 -6.77 24.77
CA SER A 107 -34.25 -6.89 24.18
C SER A 107 -33.52 -5.54 24.24
N LEU A 108 -32.37 -5.50 24.94
CA LEU A 108 -31.56 -4.28 25.10
C LEU A 108 -31.05 -3.74 23.75
N LEU A 109 -30.74 -4.60 22.80
CA LEU A 109 -30.40 -4.21 21.44
C LEU A 109 -31.43 -3.23 20.85
N ILE A 110 -32.74 -3.51 21.04
CA ILE A 110 -33.80 -2.65 20.51
C ILE A 110 -33.86 -1.31 21.25
N GLN A 111 -33.65 -1.34 22.56
CA GLN A 111 -33.66 -0.11 23.37
C GLN A 111 -32.48 0.80 23.01
N TYR A 112 -31.30 0.21 22.76
CA TYR A 112 -30.09 0.93 22.37
C TYR A 112 -30.19 1.52 20.95
N VAL A 113 -30.64 0.74 19.96
CA VAL A 113 -30.82 1.26 18.59
C VAL A 113 -31.99 2.24 18.46
N ALA A 114 -33.00 2.16 19.36
CA ALA A 114 -34.07 3.12 19.47
C ALA A 114 -33.72 4.35 20.34
N ARG A 115 -32.51 4.40 20.86
CA ARG A 115 -31.98 5.52 21.69
C ARG A 115 -32.82 5.79 22.95
N GLN A 116 -33.36 4.75 23.58
CA GLN A 116 -34.14 4.87 24.79
C GLN A 116 -33.31 4.83 26.07
N VAL A 117 -32.06 4.36 25.96
CA VAL A 117 -31.14 4.29 27.10
C VAL A 117 -30.05 5.33 26.87
N LYS A 118 -30.00 6.33 27.76
CA LYS A 118 -29.04 7.40 27.69
C LYS A 118 -27.61 6.83 27.85
N ASP A 119 -26.68 7.30 27.04
CA ASP A 119 -25.25 6.92 27.02
C ASP A 119 -24.97 5.49 26.50
N MET A 120 -26.02 4.79 26.00
CA MET A 120 -25.94 3.45 25.42
C MET A 120 -26.52 3.40 23.99
N GLU A 121 -26.61 4.52 23.32
CA GLU A 121 -27.19 4.60 21.98
C GLU A 121 -26.31 3.86 20.96
N MET A 122 -26.94 3.03 20.12
CA MET A 122 -26.28 2.31 19.02
C MET A 122 -26.83 2.72 17.65
N PRO A 123 -25.97 2.94 16.64
CA PRO A 123 -24.54 3.18 16.75
C PRO A 123 -24.21 4.41 17.60
N PRO A 124 -23.05 4.40 18.30
CA PRO A 124 -22.63 5.54 19.11
C PRO A 124 -22.52 6.81 18.27
N VAL A 125 -22.70 7.95 18.92
CA VAL A 125 -22.63 9.28 18.28
C VAL A 125 -21.26 9.41 17.58
N GLY A 126 -21.28 9.79 16.29
CA GLY A 126 -20.06 9.93 15.47
C GLY A 126 -19.47 8.64 14.90
N LYS A 127 -20.00 7.46 15.26
CA LYS A 127 -19.50 6.16 14.72
C LYS A 127 -20.44 5.57 13.64
N GLY A 128 -21.63 6.12 13.47
CA GLY A 128 -22.61 5.70 12.46
C GLY A 128 -23.88 6.54 12.50
N SER A 129 -24.71 6.46 11.47
CA SER A 129 -26.02 7.10 11.45
C SER A 129 -27.02 6.29 12.29
N PRO A 130 -27.93 6.94 13.06
CA PRO A 130 -29.02 6.26 13.75
C PRO A 130 -29.84 5.39 12.79
N LEU A 131 -30.33 4.26 13.28
CA LEU A 131 -31.22 3.39 12.50
C LEU A 131 -32.53 4.10 12.21
N ALA A 132 -33.02 3.93 10.99
CA ALA A 132 -34.36 4.42 10.61
C ALA A 132 -35.46 3.62 11.36
N PRO A 133 -36.63 4.22 11.64
CA PRO A 133 -37.74 3.51 12.31
C PRO A 133 -38.14 2.20 11.64
N GLN A 134 -38.00 2.10 10.30
CA GLN A 134 -38.30 0.89 9.56
C GLN A 134 -37.25 -0.21 9.84
N GLN A 135 -35.99 0.14 10.01
CA GLN A 135 -34.91 -0.81 10.33
C GLN A 135 -35.07 -1.34 11.76
N ILE A 136 -35.45 -0.47 12.71
CA ILE A 136 -35.78 -0.87 14.08
C ILE A 136 -37.01 -1.79 14.06
N GLY A 137 -38.05 -1.48 13.28
CA GLY A 137 -39.25 -2.31 13.11
C GLY A 137 -38.92 -3.70 12.53
N LEU A 138 -37.96 -3.81 11.60
CA LEU A 138 -37.44 -5.09 11.07
C LEU A 138 -36.72 -5.90 12.14
N LEU A 139 -35.82 -5.29 12.90
CA LEU A 139 -35.13 -5.94 14.02
C LEU A 139 -36.10 -6.42 15.09
N ARG A 140 -37.12 -5.62 15.41
CA ARG A 140 -38.19 -6.03 16.35
C ARG A 140 -38.96 -7.23 15.85
N ALA A 141 -39.46 -7.19 14.63
CA ALA A 141 -40.21 -8.30 14.03
C ALA A 141 -39.37 -9.57 13.93
N TRP A 142 -38.08 -9.45 13.68
CA TRP A 142 -37.14 -10.57 13.68
C TRP A 142 -36.99 -11.21 15.05
N ILE A 143 -36.80 -10.40 16.10
CA ILE A 143 -36.65 -10.89 17.47
C ILE A 143 -37.97 -11.51 17.94
N ASP A 144 -39.12 -10.85 17.68
CA ASP A 144 -40.44 -11.35 18.04
C ASP A 144 -40.78 -12.69 17.36
N GLN A 145 -40.20 -12.95 16.18
CA GLN A 145 -40.29 -14.23 15.45
C GLN A 145 -39.26 -15.27 15.90
N GLY A 146 -38.56 -15.02 17.01
CA GLY A 146 -37.62 -15.97 17.61
C GLY A 146 -36.16 -15.79 17.21
N ALA A 147 -35.82 -14.61 16.68
CA ALA A 147 -34.46 -14.24 16.24
C ALA A 147 -33.80 -15.35 15.40
N ALA A 148 -34.55 -15.85 14.41
CA ALA A 148 -34.03 -16.89 13.52
C ALA A 148 -32.96 -16.29 12.60
N TRP A 149 -31.74 -16.80 12.69
CA TRP A 149 -30.72 -16.63 11.67
C TRP A 149 -31.09 -17.49 10.47
N SER A 150 -30.52 -17.31 9.29
CA SER A 150 -30.88 -18.06 8.08
C SER A 150 -31.40 -19.48 8.35
N ALA A 151 -32.38 -19.95 7.59
CA ALA A 151 -33.02 -21.26 7.77
C ALA A 151 -32.06 -22.43 7.42
N THR A 152 -30.87 -22.43 7.96
CA THR A 152 -29.94 -23.57 7.88
C THR A 152 -30.00 -24.32 9.21
N ASN A 153 -30.39 -25.58 9.09
CA ASN A 153 -30.56 -26.52 10.20
C ASN A 153 -29.37 -26.53 11.15
N GLN A 154 -29.64 -26.55 12.46
CA GLN A 154 -28.69 -26.93 13.53
C GLN A 154 -28.38 -28.43 13.51
N ALA A 155 -27.92 -28.95 12.39
CA ALA A 155 -27.12 -30.17 12.35
C ALA A 155 -25.68 -29.71 12.25
N ALA A 156 -24.75 -30.45 12.81
CA ALA A 156 -23.29 -30.18 12.65
C ALA A 156 -23.04 -29.89 11.18
N GLU A 157 -22.97 -28.59 10.83
CA GLU A 157 -22.93 -28.19 9.42
C GLU A 157 -21.56 -28.49 8.89
N LEU A 158 -21.49 -29.60 8.15
CA LEU A 158 -20.41 -29.90 7.25
C LEU A 158 -20.68 -29.14 5.95
N ALA A 159 -20.04 -28.00 5.73
CA ALA A 159 -20.05 -27.35 4.44
C ALA A 159 -18.75 -27.67 3.68
N LEU A 160 -18.89 -28.21 2.47
CA LEU A 160 -17.76 -28.50 1.58
C LEU A 160 -17.96 -27.77 0.25
N VAL A 161 -16.94 -27.05 -0.16
CA VAL A 161 -16.82 -26.53 -1.52
C VAL A 161 -15.57 -27.15 -2.15
N PHE A 162 -15.68 -27.61 -3.40
CA PHE A 162 -14.56 -28.14 -4.16
C PHE A 162 -14.69 -27.74 -5.64
N ALA A 163 -13.70 -26.99 -6.13
CA ALA A 163 -13.73 -26.40 -7.45
C ALA A 163 -12.47 -26.75 -8.29
N PRO A 164 -12.38 -27.96 -8.85
CA PRO A 164 -11.31 -28.30 -9.75
C PRO A 164 -11.43 -27.50 -11.05
N THR A 165 -10.29 -27.08 -11.58
CA THR A 165 -10.17 -26.33 -12.83
C THR A 165 -9.19 -26.99 -13.79
N LEU A 166 -9.50 -26.87 -15.07
CA LEU A 166 -8.65 -27.28 -16.19
C LEU A 166 -8.44 -26.06 -17.08
N ARG A 167 -7.24 -25.88 -17.57
CA ARG A 167 -6.93 -24.83 -18.53
C ARG A 167 -6.04 -25.32 -19.65
N GLY A 168 -6.17 -24.74 -20.83
CA GLY A 168 -5.25 -24.87 -21.94
C GLY A 168 -5.01 -23.49 -22.52
N ILE A 169 -3.75 -23.11 -22.68
CA ILE A 169 -3.33 -21.82 -23.21
C ILE A 169 -2.38 -22.08 -24.39
N ASP A 170 -2.65 -21.41 -25.50
CA ASP A 170 -1.78 -21.36 -26.68
C ASP A 170 -1.21 -19.94 -26.80
N VAL A 171 0.10 -19.82 -26.84
CA VAL A 171 0.81 -18.54 -26.92
C VAL A 171 1.62 -18.51 -28.21
N GLN A 172 1.48 -17.43 -28.95
CA GLN A 172 2.27 -17.13 -30.15
C GLN A 172 3.05 -15.84 -29.89
N GLY A 173 4.33 -15.81 -30.24
CA GLY A 173 5.24 -14.70 -29.98
C GLY A 173 6.07 -14.88 -28.72
N ASP A 174 6.23 -13.85 -27.91
CA ASP A 174 7.09 -13.88 -26.73
C ASP A 174 6.41 -14.53 -25.53
N HIS A 175 6.81 -15.77 -25.18
CA HIS A 175 6.27 -16.53 -24.04
C HIS A 175 6.72 -15.95 -22.68
N ALA A 176 7.94 -15.39 -22.61
CA ALA A 176 8.46 -14.85 -21.35
C ALA A 176 7.67 -13.59 -20.96
N LYS A 177 7.43 -12.70 -21.92
CA LYS A 177 6.60 -11.50 -21.71
C LYS A 177 5.14 -11.83 -21.41
N PHE A 178 4.60 -12.87 -22.05
CA PHE A 178 3.26 -13.38 -21.74
C PHE A 178 3.17 -13.79 -20.26
N ARG A 179 4.10 -14.63 -19.78
CA ARG A 179 4.12 -15.11 -18.39
C ARG A 179 4.34 -13.97 -17.40
N GLU A 180 5.23 -13.02 -17.71
CA GLU A 180 5.43 -11.83 -16.88
C GLU A 180 4.15 -11.01 -16.69
N LEU A 181 3.40 -10.77 -17.79
CA LEU A 181 2.22 -9.93 -17.77
C LEU A 181 0.95 -10.63 -17.27
N GLN A 182 0.85 -11.94 -17.42
CA GLN A 182 -0.34 -12.70 -17.05
C GLN A 182 -0.18 -13.45 -15.72
N GLY A 183 1.05 -13.68 -15.27
CA GLY A 183 1.33 -14.43 -14.04
C GLY A 183 0.99 -15.92 -14.13
N VAL A 184 0.81 -16.45 -15.34
CA VAL A 184 0.40 -17.84 -15.58
C VAL A 184 1.34 -18.52 -16.57
N ASN A 185 1.56 -19.82 -16.36
CA ASN A 185 2.23 -20.67 -17.30
C ASN A 185 1.22 -21.27 -18.31
N ASP A 186 1.67 -21.71 -19.47
CA ASP A 186 0.87 -22.40 -20.48
C ASP A 186 0.43 -23.82 -20.08
N GLY A 187 0.81 -24.28 -18.89
CA GLY A 187 0.50 -25.60 -18.35
C GLY A 187 -0.82 -25.71 -17.61
N PHE A 188 -1.09 -26.94 -17.27
CA PHE A 188 -2.34 -27.52 -16.79
C PHE A 188 -2.69 -27.20 -15.31
N SER A 189 -3.93 -27.07 -15.01
CA SER A 189 -4.92 -27.32 -13.93
C SER A 189 -4.52 -27.40 -12.45
N GLY A 190 -5.56 -27.19 -11.63
CA GLY A 190 -5.49 -27.27 -10.18
C GLY A 190 -6.87 -27.28 -9.55
N VAL A 191 -6.93 -26.77 -8.33
CA VAL A 191 -8.17 -26.56 -7.57
C VAL A 191 -8.27 -25.04 -7.29
N ASP A 192 -9.24 -24.39 -7.94
CA ASP A 192 -9.46 -22.95 -7.78
C ASP A 192 -9.96 -22.59 -6.38
N GLU A 193 -10.74 -23.47 -5.78
CA GLU A 193 -11.30 -23.27 -4.46
C GLU A 193 -11.58 -24.63 -3.81
N PHE A 194 -11.16 -24.79 -2.59
CA PHE A 194 -11.75 -25.78 -1.70
C PHE A 194 -12.01 -25.12 -0.34
N SER A 195 -13.09 -25.52 0.30
CA SER A 195 -13.44 -25.06 1.63
C SER A 195 -14.18 -26.18 2.36
N PHE A 196 -13.68 -26.50 3.54
CA PHE A 196 -14.28 -27.43 4.47
C PHE A 196 -14.52 -26.69 5.77
N VAL A 197 -15.77 -26.66 6.21
CA VAL A 197 -16.18 -26.03 7.47
C VAL A 197 -16.98 -27.04 8.27
N GLN A 198 -16.60 -27.24 9.52
CA GLN A 198 -17.28 -28.14 10.44
C GLN A 198 -17.44 -27.51 11.82
N GLN A 199 -18.66 -27.50 12.31
CA GLN A 199 -18.95 -27.21 13.72
C GLN A 199 -18.74 -28.50 14.53
N THR A 200 -17.62 -28.60 15.24
CA THR A 200 -17.28 -29.80 16.05
C THR A 200 -18.03 -29.83 17.37
N ARG A 201 -18.23 -28.64 17.98
CA ARG A 201 -19.03 -28.38 19.17
C ARG A 201 -19.81 -27.09 19.01
N PRO A 202 -20.81 -26.80 19.85
CA PRO A 202 -21.54 -25.53 19.81
C PRO A 202 -20.63 -24.29 19.91
N THR A 203 -19.48 -24.43 20.56
CA THR A 203 -18.49 -23.37 20.79
C THR A 203 -17.27 -23.48 19.89
N GLU A 204 -17.05 -24.63 19.20
CA GLU A 204 -15.85 -24.91 18.44
C GLU A 204 -16.15 -25.08 16.94
N LYS A 205 -15.45 -24.31 16.12
CA LYS A 205 -15.53 -24.32 14.65
C LYS A 205 -14.17 -24.63 14.04
N PHE A 206 -14.14 -25.65 13.21
CA PHE A 206 -12.99 -25.99 12.37
C PHE A 206 -13.23 -25.50 10.95
N SER A 207 -12.25 -24.88 10.31
CA SER A 207 -12.29 -24.57 8.89
C SER A 207 -10.93 -24.81 8.22
N LEU A 208 -10.99 -25.38 7.03
CA LEU A 208 -9.85 -25.54 6.13
C LEU A 208 -10.27 -25.04 4.75
N SER A 209 -9.54 -24.09 4.21
CA SER A 209 -9.84 -23.54 2.87
C SER A 209 -8.57 -23.28 2.10
N GLY A 210 -8.71 -23.17 0.80
CA GLY A 210 -7.56 -22.86 -0.03
C GLY A 210 -7.81 -22.94 -1.52
N GLN A 211 -6.69 -22.74 -2.23
CA GLN A 211 -6.52 -22.81 -3.66
C GLN A 211 -5.18 -23.48 -3.93
N VAL A 212 -5.10 -24.30 -4.96
CA VAL A 212 -3.84 -24.97 -5.37
C VAL A 212 -3.77 -25.01 -6.88
N ILE A 213 -3.00 -24.10 -7.47
CA ILE A 213 -2.67 -24.07 -8.90
C ILE A 213 -1.17 -24.40 -9.03
N ALA A 214 -0.84 -25.65 -8.97
CA ALA A 214 0.54 -26.13 -8.87
C ALA A 214 1.49 -25.67 -10.00
N PRO A 215 1.08 -25.59 -11.28
CA PRO A 215 1.98 -25.12 -12.35
C PRO A 215 2.46 -23.68 -12.17
N ASP A 216 1.63 -22.82 -11.58
CA ASP A 216 1.94 -21.42 -11.35
C ASP A 216 2.49 -21.14 -9.96
N ARG A 217 2.60 -22.18 -9.12
CA ARG A 217 2.92 -22.02 -7.69
C ARG A 217 1.95 -21.07 -6.96
N ASP A 218 0.71 -20.92 -7.47
CA ASP A 218 -0.34 -20.15 -6.77
C ASP A 218 -1.07 -21.08 -5.79
N ILE A 219 -0.59 -21.11 -4.57
CA ILE A 219 -1.06 -21.96 -3.49
C ILE A 219 -1.46 -21.10 -2.31
N LYS A 220 -2.68 -21.30 -1.83
CA LYS A 220 -3.20 -20.65 -0.62
C LYS A 220 -3.88 -21.69 0.23
N LEU A 221 -3.41 -21.87 1.45
CA LEU A 221 -3.99 -22.76 2.44
C LEU A 221 -4.25 -21.99 3.72
N LYS A 222 -5.44 -22.12 4.27
CA LYS A 222 -5.82 -21.51 5.54
C LYS A 222 -6.54 -22.52 6.40
N LEU A 223 -6.05 -22.75 7.61
CA LEU A 223 -6.64 -23.53 8.66
C LEU A 223 -7.05 -22.60 9.79
N ALA A 224 -8.26 -22.75 10.30
CA ALA A 224 -8.70 -22.05 11.49
C ALA A 224 -9.47 -22.98 12.43
N ILE A 225 -9.15 -22.91 13.69
CA ILE A 225 -9.84 -23.53 14.80
C ILE A 225 -10.22 -22.41 15.75
N ASP A 226 -11.51 -22.15 15.88
CA ASP A 226 -12.06 -21.08 16.72
C ASP A 226 -12.85 -21.71 17.85
N GLU A 227 -12.56 -21.35 19.09
CA GLU A 227 -13.35 -21.71 20.25
C GLU A 227 -13.88 -20.44 20.91
N THR A 228 -15.21 -20.27 20.88
CA THR A 228 -15.88 -19.09 21.42
C THR A 228 -15.50 -18.89 22.88
N ASP A 229 -15.16 -17.68 23.28
CA ASP A 229 -14.81 -17.26 24.64
C ASP A 229 -13.55 -17.95 25.22
N GLN A 230 -12.76 -18.63 24.40
CA GLN A 230 -11.52 -19.26 24.81
C GLN A 230 -10.34 -18.73 23.98
N GLY A 231 -10.43 -18.85 22.67
CA GLY A 231 -9.36 -18.44 21.78
C GLY A 231 -9.43 -19.11 20.41
N PHE A 232 -8.33 -18.99 19.66
CA PHE A 232 -8.24 -19.54 18.33
C PHE A 232 -6.81 -20.03 18.00
N ILE A 233 -6.74 -20.89 17.01
CA ILE A 233 -5.50 -21.27 16.32
C ILE A 233 -5.73 -21.05 14.83
N HIS A 234 -4.98 -20.14 14.23
CA HIS A 234 -5.01 -19.90 12.82
C HIS A 234 -3.64 -20.22 12.23
N ALA A 235 -3.62 -20.89 11.10
CA ALA A 235 -2.39 -21.19 10.37
C ALA A 235 -2.64 -21.08 8.86
N GLY A 236 -1.60 -20.74 8.12
CA GLY A 236 -1.71 -20.67 6.68
C GLY A 236 -0.39 -20.84 5.97
N PHE A 237 -0.53 -21.03 4.67
CA PHE A 237 0.54 -21.09 3.70
C PHE A 237 0.08 -20.38 2.43
N ASP A 238 0.83 -19.38 2.00
CA ASP A 238 0.63 -18.68 0.74
C ASP A 238 1.92 -18.80 -0.07
N GLU A 239 1.82 -19.17 -1.34
CA GLU A 239 2.96 -19.19 -2.27
C GLU A 239 2.46 -18.69 -3.64
N TRP A 240 3.23 -17.83 -4.27
CA TRP A 240 2.95 -17.37 -5.63
C TRP A 240 4.24 -17.13 -6.39
N ARG A 241 4.22 -17.39 -7.70
CA ARG A 241 5.34 -17.19 -8.61
C ARG A 241 5.19 -15.88 -9.37
N LYS A 242 6.25 -15.07 -9.35
CA LYS A 242 6.41 -13.94 -10.24
C LYS A 242 7.34 -14.32 -11.38
N TYR A 243 6.89 -14.17 -12.60
CA TYR A 243 7.69 -14.39 -13.79
C TYR A 243 8.34 -13.09 -14.24
N TYR A 244 9.49 -13.20 -14.87
CA TYR A 244 10.23 -12.11 -15.47
C TYR A 244 10.49 -12.42 -16.94
N ASP A 245 10.59 -11.38 -17.78
CA ASP A 245 11.07 -11.57 -19.13
C ASP A 245 12.58 -11.92 -19.12
N ASP A 246 13.06 -12.48 -20.21
CA ASP A 246 14.43 -12.93 -20.33
C ASP A 246 15.39 -11.87 -20.90
N ARG A 247 14.95 -10.63 -21.01
CA ARG A 247 15.67 -9.53 -21.67
C ARG A 247 16.07 -8.40 -20.74
N GLY A 248 15.62 -8.43 -19.49
CA GLY A 248 15.98 -7.44 -18.50
C GLY A 248 15.58 -6.00 -18.89
N GLY A 249 14.37 -5.78 -19.45
CA GLY A 249 13.94 -4.45 -19.89
C GLY A 249 14.60 -3.99 -21.18
N TYR A 250 14.58 -4.84 -22.17
CA TYR A 250 15.23 -4.68 -23.47
C TYR A 250 14.85 -3.41 -24.24
N ASP A 251 15.85 -2.68 -24.69
CA ASP A 251 15.75 -1.67 -25.73
C ASP A 251 16.59 -2.09 -26.95
N PRO A 252 16.00 -2.32 -28.13
CA PRO A 252 16.70 -2.81 -29.32
C PRO A 252 17.77 -1.87 -29.84
N ALA A 253 17.70 -0.58 -29.53
CA ALA A 253 18.72 0.40 -29.90
C ALA A 253 19.97 0.32 -29.00
N VAL A 254 19.84 -0.29 -27.81
CA VAL A 254 20.87 -0.34 -26.79
C VAL A 254 21.34 -1.76 -26.54
N VAL A 255 20.46 -2.75 -26.62
CA VAL A 255 20.74 -4.17 -26.37
C VAL A 255 20.47 -5.01 -27.61
N PRO A 256 21.48 -5.59 -28.24
CA PRO A 256 21.29 -6.47 -29.39
C PRO A 256 20.44 -7.72 -29.03
N PRO A 257 19.63 -8.26 -29.94
CA PRO A 257 18.76 -9.42 -29.70
C PRO A 257 19.50 -10.68 -29.23
N GLU A 258 20.75 -10.83 -29.66
CA GLU A 258 21.62 -11.97 -29.27
C GLU A 258 22.02 -11.96 -27.79
N LEU A 259 21.81 -10.87 -27.07
CA LEU A 259 22.10 -10.77 -25.64
C LEU A 259 20.94 -11.19 -24.75
N SER A 260 19.82 -11.71 -25.33
CA SER A 260 18.75 -12.25 -24.50
C SER A 260 19.25 -13.39 -23.62
N LEU A 261 18.73 -13.51 -22.41
CA LEU A 261 19.14 -14.54 -21.45
C LEU A 261 18.67 -15.96 -21.87
N ASN A 262 17.64 -16.01 -22.72
CA ASN A 262 17.05 -17.22 -23.29
C ASN A 262 16.79 -18.34 -22.27
N ARG A 263 16.20 -17.98 -21.14
CA ARG A 263 15.85 -18.90 -20.05
C ARG A 263 14.60 -18.42 -19.30
N ASP A 264 13.96 -19.37 -18.64
CA ASP A 264 12.81 -19.06 -17.77
C ASP A 264 13.30 -18.42 -16.47
N LEU A 265 12.86 -17.18 -16.22
CA LEU A 265 13.18 -16.41 -15.02
C LEU A 265 11.93 -16.25 -14.16
N TYR A 266 12.05 -16.61 -12.91
CA TYR A 266 10.98 -16.46 -11.94
C TYR A 266 11.51 -16.39 -10.51
N VAL A 267 10.70 -15.81 -9.63
CA VAL A 267 10.90 -15.80 -8.18
C VAL A 267 9.63 -16.33 -7.52
N ASP A 268 9.77 -17.40 -6.76
CA ASP A 268 8.73 -17.91 -5.88
C ASP A 268 8.76 -17.14 -4.59
N ASN A 269 7.61 -16.56 -4.21
CA ASN A 269 7.39 -15.84 -2.98
C ASN A 269 6.44 -16.66 -2.13
N GLY A 270 6.75 -16.83 -0.88
CA GLY A 270 5.88 -17.61 0.00
C GLY A 270 5.92 -17.18 1.43
N ARG A 271 4.87 -17.58 2.15
CA ARG A 271 4.67 -17.30 3.55
C ARG A 271 4.02 -18.48 4.24
N VAL A 272 4.58 -18.88 5.38
CA VAL A 272 3.98 -19.80 6.35
C VAL A 272 3.73 -19.05 7.64
N TRP A 273 2.55 -19.14 8.21
CA TRP A 273 2.26 -18.44 9.45
C TRP A 273 1.36 -19.26 10.38
N ILE A 274 1.46 -18.99 11.68
CA ILE A 274 0.61 -19.54 12.72
C ILE A 274 0.40 -18.52 13.83
N ASP A 275 -0.87 -18.31 14.19
CA ASP A 275 -1.28 -17.42 15.27
C ASP A 275 -2.07 -18.19 16.33
N PHE A 276 -1.77 -17.94 17.59
CA PHE A 276 -2.48 -18.45 18.76
C PHE A 276 -3.12 -17.27 19.50
N GLY A 277 -4.43 -17.23 19.53
CA GLY A 277 -5.19 -16.17 20.19
C GLY A 277 -5.86 -16.64 21.45
N LEU A 278 -5.75 -15.87 22.52
CA LEU A 278 -6.53 -16.00 23.74
C LEU A 278 -7.56 -14.88 23.79
N THR A 279 -8.87 -15.23 23.77
CA THR A 279 -9.98 -14.26 23.62
C THR A 279 -11.03 -14.43 24.72
N ARG A 280 -10.59 -14.68 25.97
CA ARG A 280 -11.50 -14.85 27.09
C ARG A 280 -12.18 -13.54 27.48
N PRO A 281 -13.49 -13.55 27.75
CA PRO A 281 -14.21 -12.37 28.22
C PRO A 281 -13.56 -11.75 29.45
N ARG A 282 -13.46 -10.41 29.47
CA ARG A 282 -12.87 -9.60 30.56
C ARG A 282 -11.36 -9.78 30.77
N TRP A 283 -10.72 -10.61 29.98
CA TRP A 283 -9.26 -10.73 29.94
C TRP A 283 -8.69 -9.92 28.79
N PRO A 284 -7.44 -9.50 28.89
CA PRO A 284 -6.75 -9.00 27.72
C PRO A 284 -6.80 -10.05 26.59
N GLN A 285 -7.09 -9.61 25.39
CA GLN A 285 -6.93 -10.45 24.21
C GLN A 285 -5.43 -10.49 23.90
N ILE A 286 -4.89 -11.70 23.80
CA ILE A 286 -3.46 -11.92 23.57
C ILE A 286 -3.31 -12.77 22.31
N VAL A 287 -2.48 -12.32 21.37
CA VAL A 287 -2.12 -13.11 20.18
C VAL A 287 -0.61 -13.30 20.15
N LEU A 288 -0.21 -14.56 20.00
CA LEU A 288 1.16 -14.96 19.73
C LEU A 288 1.23 -15.48 18.32
N GLY A 289 2.05 -14.86 17.48
CA GLY A 289 2.21 -15.21 16.08
C GLY A 289 3.64 -15.53 15.71
N TYR A 290 3.77 -16.45 14.78
CA TYR A 290 5.02 -16.70 14.06
C TYR A 290 4.76 -16.73 12.57
N GLU A 291 5.65 -16.07 11.81
CA GLU A 291 5.59 -16.03 10.35
C GLU A 291 6.98 -16.30 9.78
N TYR A 292 7.01 -17.02 8.68
CA TYR A 292 8.21 -17.29 7.89
C TYR A 292 7.91 -16.90 6.44
N ASP A 293 8.56 -15.86 5.99
CA ASP A 293 8.50 -15.38 4.62
C ASP A 293 9.75 -15.82 3.85
N PHE A 294 9.58 -16.21 2.60
CA PHE A 294 10.69 -16.55 1.72
C PHE A 294 10.49 -16.04 0.31
N LYS A 295 11.63 -15.73 -0.36
CA LYS A 295 11.69 -15.50 -1.79
C LYS A 295 12.84 -16.30 -2.36
N LYS A 296 12.58 -17.05 -3.42
CA LYS A 296 13.60 -17.90 -4.03
C LYS A 296 13.40 -18.03 -5.54
N GLY A 297 14.48 -17.79 -6.28
CA GLY A 297 14.43 -17.91 -7.74
C GLY A 297 15.51 -17.10 -8.43
N THR A 298 15.23 -16.67 -9.65
CA THR A 298 16.12 -15.81 -10.43
C THR A 298 15.28 -14.78 -11.16
N GLU A 299 15.68 -13.55 -11.08
CA GLU A 299 15.07 -12.44 -11.81
C GLU A 299 16.01 -11.90 -12.88
N SER A 300 15.43 -11.25 -13.91
CA SER A 300 16.22 -10.46 -14.85
C SER A 300 16.54 -9.09 -14.23
N THR A 301 17.71 -8.61 -14.54
CA THR A 301 18.17 -7.26 -14.19
C THR A 301 18.90 -6.66 -15.35
N LEU A 302 19.25 -5.39 -15.26
CA LEU A 302 20.09 -4.69 -16.23
C LEU A 302 21.43 -4.39 -15.60
N ASP A 303 22.48 -4.60 -16.37
CA ASP A 303 23.82 -4.15 -16.01
C ASP A 303 24.30 -3.03 -16.94
N TRP A 304 25.09 -2.11 -16.37
CA TRP A 304 25.77 -1.07 -17.09
C TRP A 304 27.16 -1.56 -17.46
N GLY A 305 27.31 -1.97 -18.73
CA GLY A 305 28.58 -2.40 -19.30
C GLY A 305 28.78 -1.81 -20.69
N GLU A 306 29.99 -1.57 -21.13
CA GLU A 306 30.29 -1.08 -22.47
C GLU A 306 30.48 -2.25 -23.44
N THR A 307 29.57 -2.38 -24.43
CA THR A 307 29.68 -3.40 -25.47
C THR A 307 29.44 -2.75 -26.83
N GLY A 308 30.52 -2.50 -27.56
CA GLY A 308 30.44 -1.95 -28.91
C GLY A 308 29.73 -0.61 -29.02
N GLY A 309 29.82 0.21 -27.99
CA GLY A 309 29.08 1.46 -27.82
C GLY A 309 27.69 1.30 -27.21
N VAL A 310 27.35 0.10 -26.74
CA VAL A 310 26.15 -0.19 -25.95
C VAL A 310 26.53 -0.33 -24.49
N ASN A 311 25.89 0.43 -23.63
CA ASN A 311 26.24 0.55 -22.20
C ASN A 311 25.29 -0.18 -21.26
N ILE A 312 24.41 -1.02 -21.78
CA ILE A 312 23.42 -1.78 -21.01
C ILE A 312 23.36 -3.21 -21.52
N ALA A 313 23.48 -4.18 -20.65
CA ALA A 313 23.38 -5.60 -20.97
C ALA A 313 22.38 -6.32 -20.05
N PRO A 314 21.68 -7.37 -20.54
CA PRO A 314 20.85 -8.20 -19.69
C PRO A 314 21.70 -8.94 -18.67
N ALA A 315 21.25 -8.95 -17.43
CA ALA A 315 21.88 -9.62 -16.31
C ALA A 315 20.85 -10.42 -15.51
N THR A 316 21.31 -11.23 -14.56
CA THR A 316 20.42 -11.97 -13.67
C THR A 316 20.84 -11.80 -12.21
N LYS A 317 19.84 -11.81 -11.33
CA LYS A 317 20.04 -11.89 -9.89
C LYS A 317 19.36 -13.16 -9.37
N ALA A 318 20.13 -14.09 -8.83
CA ALA A 318 19.60 -15.19 -8.05
C ALA A 318 19.17 -14.64 -6.69
N ILE A 319 17.93 -14.93 -6.30
CA ILE A 319 17.30 -14.48 -5.08
C ILE A 319 17.16 -15.66 -4.12
N ASP A 320 17.62 -15.49 -2.88
CA ASP A 320 17.41 -16.42 -1.76
C ASP A 320 17.28 -15.60 -0.47
N GLU A 321 16.06 -15.17 -0.17
CA GLU A 321 15.72 -14.30 0.96
C GLU A 321 14.76 -15.02 1.91
N GLN A 322 14.94 -14.82 3.21
CA GLN A 322 14.07 -15.37 4.24
C GLN A 322 13.92 -14.43 5.41
N THR A 323 12.71 -14.40 5.98
CA THR A 323 12.41 -13.59 7.18
C THR A 323 11.65 -14.44 8.18
N HIS A 324 12.14 -14.52 9.40
CA HIS A 324 11.42 -15.08 10.54
C HIS A 324 10.86 -13.94 11.38
N ILE A 325 9.58 -13.99 11.69
CA ILE A 325 8.85 -12.93 12.37
C ILE A 325 8.14 -13.51 13.59
N LEU A 326 8.43 -12.94 14.77
CA LEU A 326 7.70 -13.20 15.98
C LEU A 326 6.79 -12.03 16.29
N LYS A 327 5.53 -12.30 16.62
CA LYS A 327 4.48 -11.30 16.90
C LYS A 327 3.90 -11.54 18.28
N PHE A 328 3.65 -10.46 19.00
CA PHE A 328 2.96 -10.46 20.27
C PHE A 328 2.02 -9.27 20.34
N ASP A 329 0.72 -9.50 20.32
CA ASP A 329 -0.29 -8.48 20.36
C ASP A 329 -1.11 -8.60 21.63
N VAL A 330 -1.40 -7.48 22.28
CA VAL A 330 -2.28 -7.37 23.42
C VAL A 330 -3.30 -6.28 23.18
N THR A 331 -4.58 -6.61 23.29
CA THR A 331 -5.66 -5.62 23.25
C THR A 331 -6.51 -5.77 24.50
N HIS A 332 -6.81 -4.68 25.17
CA HIS A 332 -7.64 -4.69 26.36
C HIS A 332 -8.51 -3.45 26.47
N ASP A 333 -9.80 -3.68 26.66
CA ASP A 333 -10.76 -2.63 26.97
C ASP A 333 -11.00 -2.64 28.49
N PHE A 334 -10.76 -1.53 29.17
CA PHE A 334 -11.02 -1.36 30.59
C PHE A 334 -11.66 -0.01 30.87
N ASP A 335 -12.85 -0.02 31.44
CA ASP A 335 -13.71 1.17 31.56
C ASP A 335 -13.86 1.89 30.21
N ASP A 336 -13.51 3.18 30.16
CA ASP A 336 -13.54 4.01 28.95
C ASP A 336 -12.20 4.02 28.18
N TRP A 337 -11.24 3.18 28.55
CA TRP A 337 -9.94 3.09 27.92
C TRP A 337 -9.85 1.87 27.02
N GLN A 338 -9.16 2.03 25.90
CA GLN A 338 -8.70 0.93 25.05
C GLN A 338 -7.18 0.98 24.97
N LEU A 339 -6.56 -0.11 25.34
CA LEU A 339 -5.13 -0.35 25.23
C LEU A 339 -4.86 -1.32 24.08
N GLU A 340 -3.90 -0.99 23.22
CA GLU A 340 -3.37 -1.90 22.21
C GLU A 340 -1.85 -1.81 22.22
N ASP A 341 -1.19 -2.96 22.34
CA ASP A 341 0.26 -3.11 22.32
C ASP A 341 0.64 -4.19 21.33
N ASN A 342 1.45 -3.85 20.34
CA ASN A 342 1.89 -4.73 19.27
C ASN A 342 3.41 -4.77 19.23
N ALA A 343 3.99 -5.91 19.58
CA ALA A 343 5.43 -6.14 19.50
C ALA A 343 5.76 -7.11 18.37
N ARG A 344 6.84 -6.82 17.67
CA ARG A 344 7.32 -7.62 16.54
C ARG A 344 8.84 -7.68 16.54
N VAL A 345 9.38 -8.87 16.28
CA VAL A 345 10.82 -9.07 16.05
C VAL A 345 11.01 -9.81 14.74
N GLU A 346 11.84 -9.26 13.88
CA GLU A 346 12.15 -9.79 12.56
C GLU A 346 13.62 -10.18 12.46
N PHE A 347 13.87 -11.36 11.90
CA PHE A 347 15.19 -11.84 11.55
C PHE A 347 15.19 -12.07 10.04
N TYR A 348 15.79 -11.14 9.32
CA TYR A 348 15.93 -11.20 7.86
C TYR A 348 17.32 -11.70 7.48
N SER A 349 17.38 -12.56 6.47
CA SER A 349 18.62 -12.96 5.83
C SER A 349 18.45 -13.08 4.32
N GLU A 350 19.47 -12.67 3.62
CA GLU A 350 19.56 -12.66 2.16
C GLU A 350 20.88 -13.30 1.74
N ASN A 351 20.82 -14.20 0.75
CA ASN A 351 21.96 -14.82 0.09
C ASN A 351 21.77 -14.69 -1.41
N ASN A 352 21.82 -13.47 -1.92
CA ASN A 352 21.60 -13.16 -3.32
C ASN A 352 22.91 -13.29 -4.11
N ARG A 353 22.78 -13.40 -5.43
CA ARG A 353 23.95 -13.44 -6.32
C ARG A 353 23.62 -12.82 -7.65
N SER A 354 24.25 -11.69 -7.95
CA SER A 354 24.18 -11.08 -9.27
C SER A 354 25.18 -11.72 -10.21
N TYR A 355 24.72 -11.98 -11.43
CA TYR A 355 25.55 -12.50 -12.51
C TYR A 355 25.32 -11.68 -13.77
N GLU A 356 26.37 -11.08 -14.25
CA GLU A 356 26.37 -10.13 -15.33
C GLU A 356 27.32 -10.61 -16.44
N THR A 357 26.90 -10.45 -17.67
CA THR A 357 27.76 -10.71 -18.85
C THR A 357 27.91 -9.41 -19.60
N SER A 358 29.09 -8.89 -19.60
CA SER A 358 29.42 -7.68 -20.36
C SER A 358 30.41 -7.99 -21.46
N ALA A 359 30.28 -7.30 -22.59
CA ALA A 359 31.25 -7.40 -23.66
C ALA A 359 31.98 -6.07 -23.80
N PHE A 360 33.30 -6.11 -23.77
CA PHE A 360 34.13 -4.91 -23.78
C PHE A 360 34.95 -4.84 -25.08
N GLN A 361 35.19 -3.64 -25.59
CA GLN A 361 36.16 -3.42 -26.66
C GLN A 361 37.54 -3.18 -26.08
N GLN A 362 38.46 -4.13 -26.27
CA GLN A 362 39.83 -3.98 -25.88
C GLN A 362 40.76 -4.18 -27.10
N GLY A 363 41.60 -3.17 -27.39
CA GLY A 363 42.64 -3.30 -28.39
C GLY A 363 42.15 -3.60 -29.83
N GLY A 364 40.92 -3.26 -30.20
CA GLY A 364 40.32 -3.54 -31.51
C GLY A 364 39.58 -4.88 -31.63
N GLY A 365 39.41 -5.62 -30.56
CA GLY A 365 38.59 -6.84 -30.47
C GLY A 365 37.51 -6.74 -29.38
N THR A 366 36.38 -7.43 -29.59
CA THR A 366 35.34 -7.56 -28.55
C THR A 366 35.73 -8.70 -27.63
N THR A 367 35.92 -8.42 -26.34
CA THR A 367 36.16 -9.40 -25.31
C THR A 367 34.89 -9.51 -24.44
N SER A 368 34.34 -10.68 -24.25
CA SER A 368 33.25 -10.89 -23.29
C SER A 368 33.83 -11.21 -21.92
N GLY A 369 33.33 -10.53 -20.92
CA GLY A 369 33.61 -10.78 -19.53
C GLY A 369 32.36 -11.13 -18.73
N THR A 370 32.55 -11.68 -17.55
CA THR A 370 31.49 -11.97 -16.60
C THR A 370 31.83 -11.36 -15.24
N THR A 371 30.83 -10.79 -14.60
CA THR A 371 30.91 -10.31 -13.23
C THR A 371 29.99 -11.13 -12.36
N ASP A 372 30.49 -11.64 -11.28
CA ASP A 372 29.80 -12.49 -10.33
C ASP A 372 29.90 -11.89 -8.93
N THR A 373 28.77 -11.54 -8.33
CA THR A 373 28.69 -10.83 -7.06
C THR A 373 27.73 -11.53 -6.11
N PRO A 374 28.21 -12.49 -5.28
CA PRO A 374 27.45 -12.97 -4.13
C PRO A 374 27.34 -11.88 -3.08
N ASP A 375 26.17 -11.80 -2.47
CA ASP A 375 25.76 -10.81 -1.51
C ASP A 375 25.06 -11.49 -0.32
N HIS A 376 25.51 -11.19 0.93
CA HIS A 376 25.04 -11.84 2.14
C HIS A 376 24.66 -10.78 3.18
N TYR A 377 23.37 -10.44 3.23
CA TYR A 377 22.83 -9.49 4.19
C TYR A 377 22.08 -10.18 5.32
N HIS A 378 22.28 -9.71 6.55
CA HIS A 378 21.53 -10.14 7.73
C HIS A 378 21.04 -8.92 8.52
N GLN A 379 19.79 -8.99 8.97
CA GLN A 379 19.18 -7.93 9.75
C GLN A 379 18.36 -8.51 10.91
N VAL A 380 18.44 -7.86 12.05
CA VAL A 380 17.49 -8.04 13.14
C VAL A 380 16.81 -6.72 13.44
N GLN A 381 15.48 -6.73 13.47
CA GLN A 381 14.69 -5.55 13.79
C GLN A 381 13.67 -5.87 14.87
N GLY A 382 13.70 -5.12 15.97
CA GLY A 382 12.68 -5.13 17.00
C GLY A 382 11.79 -3.90 16.89
N MET A 383 10.47 -4.07 16.99
CA MET A 383 9.49 -2.99 16.93
C MET A 383 8.44 -3.18 18.00
N ASN A 384 7.98 -2.08 18.58
CA ASN A 384 6.82 -2.07 19.48
C ASN A 384 5.96 -0.84 19.21
N THR A 385 4.65 -1.02 19.18
CA THR A 385 3.66 0.04 19.06
C THR A 385 2.68 -0.06 20.22
N LEU A 386 2.67 0.95 21.05
CA LEU A 386 1.73 1.11 22.15
C LEU A 386 0.69 2.18 21.79
N MET A 387 -0.59 1.86 21.85
CA MET A 387 -1.69 2.79 21.62
C MET A 387 -2.62 2.81 22.82
N LEU A 388 -3.07 3.99 23.19
CA LEU A 388 -4.01 4.22 24.27
C LEU A 388 -5.09 5.18 23.78
N GLU A 389 -6.34 4.75 23.84
CA GLU A 389 -7.49 5.54 23.43
C GLU A 389 -8.48 5.74 24.56
N LYS A 390 -9.14 6.88 24.59
CA LYS A 390 -10.17 7.19 25.58
C LYS A 390 -11.28 8.07 25.02
N GLN A 391 -12.52 7.70 25.31
CA GLN A 391 -13.68 8.55 25.18
C GLN A 391 -13.82 9.42 26.45
N ILE A 392 -13.33 10.67 26.39
CA ILE A 392 -13.35 11.59 27.55
C ILE A 392 -14.79 12.09 27.84
N ARG A 393 -15.52 12.42 26.76
CA ARG A 393 -16.92 12.84 26.74
C ARG A 393 -17.55 12.39 25.43
N ASP A 394 -18.85 12.41 25.32
CA ASP A 394 -19.56 12.05 24.08
C ASP A 394 -19.10 12.84 22.85
N TRP A 395 -18.57 14.02 23.09
CA TRP A 395 -18.09 14.96 22.07
C TRP A 395 -16.56 15.07 22.02
N TRP A 396 -15.83 14.36 22.87
CA TRP A 396 -14.37 14.44 22.96
C TRP A 396 -13.71 13.08 23.09
N PHE A 397 -12.93 12.71 22.11
CA PHE A 397 -12.11 11.50 22.04
C PHE A 397 -10.63 11.86 22.01
N LEU A 398 -9.81 11.12 22.74
CA LEU A 398 -8.37 11.28 22.83
C LEU A 398 -7.68 9.96 22.47
N SER A 399 -6.64 10.02 21.65
CA SER A 399 -5.77 8.89 21.28
C SER A 399 -4.32 9.29 21.40
N GLY A 400 -3.50 8.45 22.02
CA GLY A 400 -2.05 8.62 22.14
C GLY A 400 -1.35 7.33 21.72
N GLY A 401 -0.17 7.48 21.10
CA GLY A 401 0.63 6.35 20.63
C GLY A 401 2.12 6.59 20.84
N TYR A 402 2.84 5.51 21.08
CA TYR A 402 4.28 5.46 21.10
C TYR A 402 4.77 4.29 20.25
N TYR A 403 5.71 4.55 19.37
CA TYR A 403 6.37 3.55 18.56
C TYR A 403 7.86 3.61 18.82
N TYR A 404 8.45 2.43 18.97
CA TYR A 404 9.89 2.23 19.06
C TYR A 404 10.34 1.19 18.05
N SER A 405 11.46 1.43 17.39
CA SER A 405 12.07 0.46 16.48
C SER A 405 13.59 0.51 16.59
N LYS A 406 14.21 -0.66 16.65
CA LYS A 406 15.67 -0.80 16.56
C LYS A 406 16.02 -1.86 15.53
N LEU A 407 16.88 -1.48 14.58
CA LEU A 407 17.39 -2.32 13.51
C LEU A 407 18.92 -2.41 13.64
N GLU A 408 19.44 -3.63 13.50
CA GLU A 408 20.87 -3.92 13.38
C GLU A 408 21.07 -4.82 12.15
N GLY A 409 21.83 -4.33 11.17
CA GLY A 409 22.14 -5.03 9.92
C GLY A 409 23.61 -5.20 9.69
N SER A 410 23.98 -6.24 8.98
CA SER A 410 25.34 -6.46 8.48
C SER A 410 25.31 -7.08 7.10
N ASP A 411 26.25 -6.72 6.28
CA ASP A 411 26.37 -7.15 4.90
C ASP A 411 27.79 -7.51 4.54
N THR A 412 27.93 -8.46 3.59
CA THR A 412 29.19 -8.80 2.94
C THR A 412 28.94 -9.17 1.48
N PHE A 413 29.69 -8.57 0.57
CA PHE A 413 29.69 -8.97 -0.82
C PHE A 413 31.11 -9.21 -1.33
N ASN A 414 31.22 -9.99 -2.41
CA ASN A 414 32.49 -10.25 -3.07
C ASN A 414 32.27 -10.33 -4.58
N GLN A 415 32.79 -9.35 -5.31
CA GLN A 415 32.69 -9.28 -6.75
C GLN A 415 33.89 -9.95 -7.41
N THR A 416 33.65 -10.80 -8.38
CA THR A 416 34.70 -11.49 -9.15
C THR A 416 34.49 -11.23 -10.65
N ASN A 417 35.52 -10.73 -11.32
CA ASN A 417 35.56 -10.46 -12.77
C ASN A 417 36.37 -11.50 -13.51
N SER A 418 35.89 -12.01 -14.65
CA SER A 418 36.59 -12.99 -15.49
C SER A 418 36.31 -12.73 -16.99
N PRO A 419 37.33 -12.65 -17.88
CA PRO A 419 38.77 -12.63 -17.53
C PRO A 419 39.19 -11.33 -16.84
N ASN A 420 40.33 -11.38 -16.17
CA ASN A 420 41.00 -10.17 -15.71
C ASN A 420 41.31 -9.28 -16.91
N PHE A 421 40.94 -8.00 -16.81
CA PHE A 421 41.34 -7.00 -17.79
C PHE A 421 42.82 -6.68 -17.61
N GLU A 422 43.62 -6.83 -18.67
CA GLU A 422 45.00 -6.38 -18.60
C GLU A 422 45.08 -4.89 -18.24
N GLY A 423 45.62 -4.60 -17.03
CA GLY A 423 45.75 -3.24 -16.49
C GLY A 423 44.84 -2.90 -15.34
N TYR A 424 43.83 -3.71 -15.02
CA TYR A 424 43.05 -3.63 -13.81
C TYR A 424 43.20 -4.92 -13.01
N ASP A 425 44.02 -4.90 -11.99
CA ASP A 425 44.04 -5.93 -10.98
C ASP A 425 43.22 -5.40 -9.80
N PRO A 426 42.23 -6.08 -9.36
CA PRO A 426 42.11 -7.51 -9.19
C PRO A 426 41.01 -8.19 -9.98
N ALA A 427 41.19 -9.49 -10.01
CA ALA A 427 40.15 -10.42 -10.37
C ALA A 427 38.95 -10.37 -9.40
N SER A 428 39.12 -9.84 -8.21
CA SER A 428 38.05 -9.76 -7.21
C SER A 428 38.25 -8.59 -6.22
N TRP A 429 37.13 -7.98 -5.81
CA TRP A 429 37.08 -7.03 -4.71
C TRP A 429 35.80 -7.27 -3.89
N GLY A 430 35.77 -6.85 -2.64
CA GLY A 430 34.62 -7.09 -1.79
C GLY A 430 34.59 -6.20 -0.54
N SER A 431 33.54 -6.38 0.24
CA SER A 431 33.44 -5.75 1.55
C SER A 431 34.26 -6.47 2.59
N GLY A 432 34.97 -5.70 3.44
CA GLY A 432 35.55 -6.24 4.67
C GLY A 432 34.50 -6.38 5.76
N LYS A 433 33.72 -5.33 5.96
CA LYS A 433 32.63 -5.26 6.92
C LYS A 433 31.68 -4.15 6.50
N ILE A 434 30.39 -4.45 6.47
CA ILE A 434 29.33 -3.46 6.34
C ILE A 434 28.37 -3.64 7.52
N THR A 435 28.02 -2.57 8.22
CA THR A 435 27.06 -2.57 9.31
C THR A 435 26.16 -1.36 9.24
N LEU A 436 24.91 -1.55 9.60
CA LEU A 436 23.89 -0.53 9.72
C LEU A 436 23.17 -0.70 11.06
N GLN A 437 23.06 0.39 11.82
CA GLN A 437 22.22 0.46 13.01
C GLN A 437 21.26 1.62 12.86
N ARG A 438 19.99 1.40 13.17
CA ARG A 438 18.97 2.45 13.14
C ARG A 438 18.06 2.30 14.35
N GLU A 439 17.83 3.40 15.04
CA GLU A 439 16.88 3.51 16.14
C GLU A 439 15.88 4.63 15.83
N SER A 440 14.58 4.34 16.00
CA SER A 440 13.54 5.31 15.75
C SER A 440 12.51 5.28 16.86
N GLU A 441 12.13 6.47 17.33
CA GLU A 441 11.10 6.70 18.32
C GLU A 441 10.05 7.64 17.75
N VAL A 442 8.77 7.30 17.89
CA VAL A 442 7.67 8.14 17.44
C VAL A 442 6.66 8.29 18.56
N PHE A 443 6.37 9.51 18.92
CA PHE A 443 5.30 9.87 19.83
C PHE A 443 4.18 10.56 19.05
N SER A 444 2.93 10.10 19.23
CA SER A 444 1.75 10.68 18.61
C SER A 444 0.66 10.96 19.64
N LEU A 445 -0.04 12.08 19.44
CA LEU A 445 -1.21 12.47 20.23
C LEU A 445 -2.26 13.04 19.29
N ALA A 446 -3.48 12.54 19.36
CA ALA A 446 -4.59 13.04 18.56
C ALA A 446 -5.85 13.25 19.40
N SER A 447 -6.61 14.26 19.08
CA SER A 447 -7.86 14.59 19.74
C SER A 447 -8.94 14.89 18.71
N LEU A 448 -10.10 14.26 18.86
CA LEU A 448 -11.28 14.47 18.03
C LEU A 448 -12.38 15.14 18.87
N PHE A 449 -12.92 16.22 18.34
CA PHE A 449 -13.99 16.99 18.95
C PHE A 449 -15.23 16.99 18.06
N LEU A 450 -16.36 16.73 18.68
CA LEU A 450 -17.71 16.69 18.07
C LEU A 450 -18.64 17.65 18.82
N PRO A 451 -18.33 18.96 18.87
CA PRO A 451 -19.07 19.91 19.71
C PRO A 451 -20.53 20.07 19.30
N LEU A 452 -20.83 19.76 18.04
CA LEU A 452 -22.17 19.85 17.44
C LEU A 452 -22.35 18.67 16.47
N GLU A 453 -23.57 18.21 16.30
CA GLU A 453 -23.89 17.08 15.40
C GLU A 453 -23.42 17.28 13.94
N TYR A 454 -23.28 18.52 13.53
CA TYR A 454 -22.88 18.90 12.17
C TYR A 454 -21.45 19.43 12.04
N LEU A 455 -20.68 19.44 13.13
CA LEU A 455 -19.32 19.94 13.15
C LEU A 455 -18.39 18.96 13.87
N SER A 456 -17.40 18.47 13.17
CA SER A 456 -16.29 17.75 13.78
C SER A 456 -14.96 18.39 13.40
N PHE A 457 -14.04 18.44 14.33
CA PHE A 457 -12.65 18.78 14.06
C PHE A 457 -11.71 17.89 14.87
N SER A 458 -10.57 17.60 14.31
CA SER A 458 -9.51 16.90 15.01
C SER A 458 -8.20 17.65 14.88
N PHE A 459 -7.39 17.51 15.89
CA PHE A 459 -6.02 17.98 15.92
C PHE A 459 -5.12 16.85 16.39
N GLY A 460 -3.95 16.71 15.76
CA GLY A 460 -2.95 15.72 16.15
C GLY A 460 -1.54 16.27 16.01
N THR A 461 -0.63 15.72 16.81
CA THR A 461 0.81 15.93 16.67
C THR A 461 1.53 14.60 16.65
N GLN A 462 2.58 14.50 15.87
CA GLN A 462 3.50 13.39 15.80
C GLN A 462 4.93 13.93 15.84
N ASN A 463 5.74 13.39 16.71
CA ASN A 463 7.15 13.74 16.80
C ASN A 463 7.95 12.44 16.62
N GLU A 464 8.95 12.49 15.77
CA GLU A 464 9.81 11.35 15.42
C GLU A 464 11.27 11.73 15.61
N TRP A 465 12.01 10.84 16.23
CA TRP A 465 13.47 10.90 16.37
C TRP A 465 14.03 9.65 15.71
N THR A 466 15.02 9.81 14.86
CA THR A 466 15.74 8.72 14.23
C THR A 466 17.23 8.97 14.33
N HIS A 467 17.94 7.99 14.84
CA HIS A 467 19.40 7.92 14.83
C HIS A 467 19.84 6.73 13.99
N GLN A 468 20.80 6.95 13.09
CA GLN A 468 21.33 5.88 12.23
C GLN A 468 22.85 5.99 12.11
N GLU A 469 23.54 4.87 12.33
CA GLU A 469 24.96 4.73 12.10
C GLU A 469 25.23 3.69 11.00
N GLY A 470 26.09 4.05 10.05
CA GLY A 470 26.55 3.18 8.98
C GLY A 470 28.07 3.06 8.98
N PHE A 471 28.56 1.86 8.74
CA PHE A 471 29.98 1.62 8.53
C PHE A 471 30.18 0.62 7.39
N GLY A 472 31.13 0.89 6.49
CA GLY A 472 31.56 0.01 5.43
C GLY A 472 33.07 0.01 5.27
N SER A 473 33.63 -1.14 4.91
CA SER A 473 35.05 -1.23 4.53
C SER A 473 35.21 -2.15 3.33
N SER A 474 36.15 -1.84 2.45
CA SER A 474 36.50 -2.65 1.27
C SER A 474 37.80 -3.45 1.48
N VAL A 475 37.92 -4.59 0.77
CA VAL A 475 39.13 -5.46 0.80
C VAL A 475 39.37 -6.00 -0.61
N PRO A 476 40.57 -5.88 -1.14
CA PRO A 476 41.54 -4.84 -0.97
C PRO A 476 41.23 -3.69 -1.93
N ASP A 477 41.72 -2.53 -1.63
CA ASP A 477 41.82 -1.48 -2.63
C ASP A 477 43.06 -1.75 -3.50
N PHE A 478 42.86 -1.95 -4.76
CA PHE A 478 43.87 -2.50 -5.66
C PHE A 478 44.89 -1.52 -6.17
N GLU A 479 44.47 -0.31 -6.37
CA GLU A 479 45.32 0.70 -6.96
C GLU A 479 46.27 1.31 -5.91
N PHE A 480 45.91 1.27 -4.63
CA PHE A 480 46.61 1.99 -3.57
C PHE A 480 47.01 1.15 -2.35
N GLY A 481 46.60 -0.14 -2.32
CA GLY A 481 47.03 -1.08 -1.25
C GLY A 481 46.50 -0.74 0.14
N ASN A 482 45.57 0.16 0.26
CA ASN A 482 44.95 0.59 1.51
C ASN A 482 43.52 0.10 1.59
N ASN A 483 43.12 -0.43 2.77
CA ASN A 483 41.71 -0.69 3.02
C ASN A 483 40.97 0.64 3.10
N THR A 484 40.01 0.86 2.22
CA THR A 484 39.11 2.01 2.31
C THR A 484 37.98 1.70 3.28
N PHE A 485 37.52 2.70 3.99
CA PHE A 485 36.35 2.63 4.83
C PHE A 485 35.45 3.83 4.57
N ALA A 486 34.16 3.64 4.83
CA ALA A 486 33.15 4.70 4.87
C ALA A 486 32.35 4.57 6.16
N ARG A 487 31.97 5.68 6.76
CA ARG A 487 31.03 5.73 7.86
C ARG A 487 30.07 6.89 7.70
N SER A 488 28.86 6.70 8.21
CA SER A 488 27.87 7.75 8.31
C SER A 488 27.25 7.77 9.70
N ASP A 489 26.92 8.97 10.16
CA ASP A 489 26.18 9.24 11.39
C ASP A 489 25.09 10.22 11.04
N TYR A 490 23.83 9.85 11.31
CA TYR A 490 22.63 10.54 10.86
C TYR A 490 21.64 10.67 12.00
N ASP A 491 21.34 11.91 12.38
CA ASP A 491 20.32 12.25 13.35
C ASP A 491 19.19 13.01 12.68
N GLU A 492 17.96 12.58 12.84
CA GLU A 492 16.77 13.22 12.30
C GLU A 492 15.73 13.47 13.39
N PHE A 493 15.16 14.66 13.37
CA PHE A 493 13.97 15.00 14.13
C PHE A 493 12.89 15.53 13.19
N LYS A 494 11.66 15.01 13.31
CA LYS A 494 10.47 15.51 12.61
C LYS A 494 9.36 15.83 13.60
N ALA A 495 8.71 16.95 13.41
CA ALA A 495 7.51 17.32 14.13
C ALA A 495 6.37 17.63 13.13
N ALA A 496 5.33 16.82 13.17
CA ALA A 496 4.16 16.97 12.30
C ALA A 496 2.93 17.34 13.11
N GLN A 497 2.17 18.32 12.62
CA GLN A 497 0.86 18.69 13.14
C GLN A 497 -0.18 18.46 12.05
N ASN A 498 -1.31 17.88 12.40
CA ASN A 498 -2.44 17.69 11.51
C ASN A 498 -3.72 18.25 12.11
N ALA A 499 -4.55 18.83 11.26
CA ALA A 499 -5.87 19.35 11.62
C ALA A 499 -6.87 18.95 10.55
N ASN A 500 -8.03 18.44 10.96
CA ASN A 500 -9.11 18.07 10.06
C ASN A 500 -10.40 18.76 10.51
N LEU A 501 -11.15 19.26 9.55
CA LEU A 501 -12.43 19.92 9.76
C LEU A 501 -13.48 19.30 8.85
N ARG A 502 -14.63 18.97 9.40
CA ARG A 502 -15.80 18.53 8.63
C ARG A 502 -17.04 19.25 9.09
N PHE A 503 -17.81 19.75 8.12
CA PHE A 503 -19.02 20.53 8.36
C PHE A 503 -20.17 20.01 7.48
N THR A 504 -21.31 19.65 8.10
CA THR A 504 -22.45 18.98 7.44
C THR A 504 -23.80 19.70 7.60
N LYS A 505 -23.83 20.94 8.12
CA LYS A 505 -25.06 21.68 8.34
C LYS A 505 -25.77 22.11 7.04
N ILE A 506 -25.02 22.25 5.96
CA ILE A 506 -25.60 22.60 4.66
C ILE A 506 -26.34 21.37 4.12
N PRO A 507 -27.65 21.48 3.81
CA PRO A 507 -28.42 20.36 3.32
C PRO A 507 -27.72 19.68 2.12
N PHE A 508 -27.62 18.36 2.18
CA PHE A 508 -27.03 17.51 1.12
C PHE A 508 -25.55 17.78 0.81
N THR A 509 -24.86 18.57 1.66
CA THR A 509 -23.48 18.99 1.39
C THR A 509 -22.60 18.76 2.61
N VAL A 510 -21.42 18.17 2.36
CA VAL A 510 -20.33 18.02 3.32
C VAL A 510 -19.19 18.90 2.84
N LEU A 511 -18.73 19.82 3.68
CA LEU A 511 -17.47 20.54 3.48
C LEU A 511 -16.40 19.88 4.33
N PHE A 512 -15.17 19.80 3.82
CA PHE A 512 -14.02 19.31 4.58
C PHE A 512 -12.77 20.11 4.27
N ALA A 513 -11.87 20.14 5.25
CA ALA A 513 -10.52 20.64 5.09
C ALA A 513 -9.58 19.83 5.98
N ASP A 514 -8.49 19.36 5.39
CA ASP A 514 -7.41 18.63 6.05
C ASP A 514 -6.12 19.41 5.83
N ALA A 515 -5.37 19.64 6.89
CA ALA A 515 -4.10 20.33 6.84
C ALA A 515 -3.05 19.54 7.62
N ARG A 516 -1.86 19.38 7.05
CA ARG A 516 -0.67 18.86 7.71
C ARG A 516 0.46 19.86 7.54
N PHE A 517 1.13 20.12 8.62
CA PHE A 517 2.37 20.86 8.68
C PHE A 517 3.44 19.95 9.29
N GLU A 518 4.62 19.91 8.71
CA GLU A 518 5.74 19.12 9.21
C GLU A 518 7.03 19.94 9.10
N GLU A 519 7.75 20.01 10.19
CA GLU A 519 9.12 20.55 10.26
C GLU A 519 10.07 19.39 10.48
N GLY A 520 11.18 19.35 9.73
CA GLY A 520 12.23 18.36 9.85
C GLY A 520 13.60 19.01 10.03
N SER A 521 14.46 18.37 10.81
CA SER A 521 15.87 18.69 10.90
C SER A 521 16.70 17.42 10.84
N ILE A 522 17.76 17.45 10.06
CA ILE A 522 18.73 16.35 9.92
C ILE A 522 20.11 16.91 10.20
N SER A 523 20.94 16.16 10.93
CA SER A 523 22.38 16.36 11.01
C SER A 523 23.05 15.09 10.51
N GLU A 524 23.82 15.20 9.46
CA GLU A 524 24.50 14.07 8.82
C GLU A 524 26.00 14.31 8.75
N LEU A 525 26.76 13.31 9.17
CA LEU A 525 28.22 13.24 9.00
C LEU A 525 28.56 12.02 8.15
N GLN A 526 29.29 12.23 7.07
CA GLN A 526 29.85 11.18 6.22
C GLN A 526 31.37 11.31 6.16
N GLU A 527 32.07 10.20 6.34
CA GLU A 527 33.51 10.15 6.23
C GLU A 527 33.96 8.91 5.46
N ALA A 528 34.94 9.04 4.60
CA ALA A 528 35.56 7.93 3.88
C ALA A 528 37.08 8.14 3.72
N GLY A 529 37.79 7.03 3.59
CA GLY A 529 39.20 7.01 3.19
C GLY A 529 40.17 7.79 4.09
N ALA A 530 40.08 7.64 5.42
CA ALA A 530 41.00 8.31 6.37
C ALA A 530 41.07 9.84 6.20
N GLY A 531 39.93 10.50 5.93
CA GLY A 531 39.81 11.94 5.74
C GLY A 531 39.90 12.39 4.28
N GLN A 532 39.86 11.47 3.35
CA GLN A 532 39.76 11.78 1.92
C GLN A 532 38.39 12.39 1.55
N LEU A 533 37.34 11.94 2.23
CA LEU A 533 36.02 12.55 2.17
C LEU A 533 35.56 12.83 3.59
N THR A 534 35.15 14.05 3.87
CA THR A 534 34.42 14.41 5.09
C THR A 534 33.34 15.39 4.69
N ASN A 535 32.10 14.98 4.87
CA ASN A 535 30.93 15.82 4.60
C ASN A 535 30.08 15.90 5.86
N LYS A 536 29.81 17.12 6.31
CA LYS A 536 28.88 17.38 7.40
C LYS A 536 27.83 18.36 6.94
N THR A 537 26.59 17.90 6.90
CA THR A 537 25.45 18.68 6.40
C THR A 537 24.35 18.72 7.45
N ASP A 538 23.88 19.92 7.76
CA ASP A 538 22.64 20.12 8.48
C ASP A 538 21.55 20.45 7.46
N VAL A 539 20.42 19.76 7.54
CA VAL A 539 19.28 19.94 6.64
C VAL A 539 18.09 20.39 7.45
N THR A 540 17.36 21.38 6.97
CA THR A 540 16.07 21.78 7.52
C THR A 540 15.00 21.68 6.44
N SER A 541 13.85 21.17 6.81
CA SER A 541 12.73 20.99 5.87
C SER A 541 11.42 21.45 6.46
N ASP A 542 10.62 22.13 5.64
CA ASP A 542 9.24 22.49 5.90
C ASP A 542 8.35 21.83 4.87
N HIS A 543 7.32 21.16 5.31
CA HIS A 543 6.34 20.53 4.45
C HIS A 543 4.92 20.93 4.84
N TYR A 544 4.13 21.35 3.86
CA TYR A 544 2.72 21.72 4.02
C TYR A 544 1.88 20.89 3.07
N ASP A 545 0.84 20.26 3.60
CA ASP A 545 -0.18 19.55 2.84
C ASP A 545 -1.56 20.10 3.22
N LEU A 546 -2.26 20.66 2.25
CA LEU A 546 -3.62 21.20 2.44
C LEU A 546 -4.55 20.54 1.43
N ARG A 547 -5.56 19.85 1.94
CA ARG A 547 -6.66 19.33 1.14
C ARG A 547 -7.96 19.98 1.59
N THR A 548 -8.74 20.52 0.66
CA THR A 548 -10.04 21.09 0.96
C THR A 548 -11.04 20.75 -0.15
N GLY A 549 -12.28 20.59 0.22
CA GLY A 549 -13.27 20.22 -0.77
C GLY A 549 -14.69 20.16 -0.22
N PHE A 550 -15.54 19.71 -1.11
CA PHE A 550 -16.95 19.48 -0.76
C PHE A 550 -17.50 18.28 -1.54
N ASN A 551 -18.46 17.63 -0.91
CA ASN A 551 -19.30 16.61 -1.55
C ASN A 551 -20.75 17.07 -1.41
N THR A 552 -21.48 17.18 -2.51
CA THR A 552 -22.87 17.63 -2.51
C THR A 552 -23.74 16.74 -3.38
N SER A 553 -24.96 16.45 -2.90
CA SER A 553 -25.97 15.64 -3.60
C SER A 553 -27.35 16.32 -3.50
N PRO A 554 -27.53 17.51 -4.11
CA PRO A 554 -28.74 18.32 -3.94
C PRO A 554 -29.98 17.63 -4.53
N TRP A 555 -29.79 16.72 -5.45
CA TRP A 555 -30.84 15.89 -6.04
C TRP A 555 -30.46 14.42 -6.03
N ARG A 556 -31.43 13.53 -5.97
CA ARG A 556 -31.23 12.07 -5.97
C ARG A 556 -30.47 11.55 -7.19
N TRP A 557 -30.46 12.31 -8.27
CA TRP A 557 -29.86 11.94 -9.54
C TRP A 557 -28.51 12.60 -9.82
N VAL A 558 -28.05 13.54 -8.96
CA VAL A 558 -26.78 14.26 -9.09
C VAL A 558 -25.99 14.18 -7.79
N ALA A 559 -24.73 13.82 -7.89
CA ALA A 559 -23.74 14.02 -6.83
C ALA A 559 -22.47 14.62 -7.45
N LEU A 560 -21.95 15.66 -6.80
CA LEU A 560 -20.69 16.32 -7.18
C LEU A 560 -19.74 16.23 -6.00
N ASP A 561 -18.56 15.70 -6.26
CA ASP A 561 -17.41 15.67 -5.35
C ASP A 561 -16.30 16.50 -5.98
N THR A 562 -15.76 17.45 -5.22
CA THR A 562 -14.65 18.28 -5.68
C THR A 562 -13.69 18.51 -4.54
N GLN A 563 -12.41 18.26 -4.79
CA GLN A 563 -11.34 18.54 -3.85
C GLN A 563 -10.16 19.23 -4.53
N TYR A 564 -9.57 20.15 -3.80
CA TYR A 564 -8.32 20.79 -4.13
C TYR A 564 -7.26 20.34 -3.14
N HIS A 565 -6.08 20.05 -3.66
CA HIS A 565 -4.93 19.59 -2.89
C HIS A 565 -3.73 20.46 -3.22
N ARG A 566 -3.07 21.00 -2.21
CA ARG A 566 -1.83 21.75 -2.34
C ARG A 566 -0.77 21.16 -1.43
N GLN A 567 0.36 20.83 -2.01
CA GLN A 567 1.57 20.41 -1.30
C GLN A 567 2.68 21.41 -1.56
N TYR A 568 3.43 21.70 -0.53
CA TYR A 568 4.63 22.52 -0.62
C TYR A 568 5.71 21.90 0.27
N SER A 569 6.91 21.78 -0.27
CA SER A 569 8.09 21.31 0.46
C SER A 569 9.25 22.27 0.18
N ASP A 570 9.91 22.71 1.21
CA ASP A 570 11.12 23.51 1.16
C ASP A 570 12.19 22.83 2.00
N THR A 571 13.35 22.61 1.43
CA THR A 571 14.47 21.95 2.10
C THR A 571 15.72 22.77 1.86
N ASP A 572 16.35 23.22 2.93
CA ASP A 572 17.60 23.97 2.93
C ASP A 572 18.74 23.09 3.44
N TYR A 573 19.88 23.13 2.77
CA TYR A 573 21.08 22.37 3.07
C TYR A 573 22.19 23.33 3.51
N ASN A 574 22.73 23.09 4.68
CA ASN A 574 23.85 23.83 5.23
C ASN A 574 25.05 22.88 5.34
N HIS A 575 25.96 22.99 4.39
CA HIS A 575 27.18 22.18 4.34
C HIS A 575 28.25 22.79 5.23
N LEU A 576 28.37 22.28 6.46
CA LEU A 576 29.33 22.77 7.47
C LEU A 576 30.74 22.34 7.16
N ILE A 577 30.90 21.15 6.61
CA ILE A 577 32.19 20.58 6.18
C ILE A 577 31.92 19.89 4.85
N ASP A 578 32.76 20.21 3.87
CA ASP A 578 32.72 19.60 2.55
C ASP A 578 34.18 19.44 2.06
N VAL A 579 34.78 18.31 2.40
CA VAL A 579 36.16 17.97 2.06
C VAL A 579 36.14 16.72 1.21
N PHE A 580 36.68 16.82 0.00
CA PHE A 580 36.90 15.69 -0.89
C PHE A 580 38.34 15.76 -1.44
N MET A 581 39.16 14.80 -1.09
CA MET A 581 40.48 14.62 -1.66
C MET A 581 40.43 13.44 -2.62
N SER A 582 40.43 13.70 -3.91
CA SER A 582 40.46 12.65 -4.92
C SER A 582 41.88 12.10 -5.07
N PRO A 583 42.12 10.83 -4.73
CA PRO A 583 43.39 10.15 -5.06
C PRO A 583 43.34 9.57 -6.49
N PHE A 584 42.18 9.66 -7.15
CA PHE A 584 42.00 9.05 -8.48
C PHE A 584 42.65 9.89 -9.56
N TYR A 585 43.47 9.27 -10.35
CA TYR A 585 44.13 9.76 -11.57
C TYR A 585 45.21 10.81 -11.40
N GLY A 586 46.26 10.62 -10.69
CA GLY A 586 47.56 11.30 -10.91
C GLY A 586 47.50 12.78 -11.39
N ASP A 587 46.29 13.26 -11.65
CA ASP A 587 45.98 14.63 -12.00
C ASP A 587 45.56 15.30 -10.70
N PRO A 588 46.44 16.12 -10.14
CA PRO A 588 45.93 16.91 -9.04
C PRO A 588 44.77 17.68 -9.65
N LEU A 589 43.58 17.49 -9.11
CA LEU A 589 42.58 18.55 -9.08
C LEU A 589 43.19 19.71 -8.30
N SER A 590 44.43 20.07 -8.63
CA SER A 590 45.22 21.11 -8.03
C SER A 590 44.71 22.50 -8.32
N SER A 591 43.60 22.59 -9.02
CA SER A 591 42.79 23.78 -9.22
C SER A 591 41.37 23.64 -8.66
N ALA A 592 40.99 22.50 -8.07
CA ALA A 592 39.80 22.45 -7.27
C ALA A 592 39.96 23.39 -6.07
N PRO A 593 38.95 24.17 -5.69
CA PRO A 593 38.98 24.88 -4.44
C PRO A 593 39.36 23.91 -3.32
N GLU A 594 40.05 24.38 -2.29
CA GLU A 594 40.56 23.56 -1.19
C GLU A 594 39.51 22.64 -0.53
N ASN A 595 38.26 22.71 -0.94
CA ASN A 595 37.09 22.01 -0.47
C ASN A 595 36.60 20.89 -1.42
N GLY A 596 37.40 20.32 -2.25
CA GLY A 596 37.18 19.08 -2.99
C GLY A 596 35.84 18.97 -3.75
N TYR A 597 34.98 18.03 -3.36
CA TYR A 597 33.72 17.80 -4.02
C TYR A 597 32.68 18.84 -3.59
N PRO A 598 32.12 19.62 -4.49
CA PRO A 598 31.21 20.67 -4.10
C PRO A 598 29.86 20.12 -3.69
N ALA A 599 29.47 20.37 -2.47
CA ALA A 599 28.10 20.23 -2.01
C ALA A 599 27.25 21.32 -2.66
N PHE A 600 26.83 21.11 -3.90
CA PHE A 600 26.33 22.18 -4.75
C PHE A 600 24.83 22.48 -4.58
N ILE A 601 24.07 21.63 -3.91
CA ILE A 601 22.65 21.87 -3.64
C ILE A 601 22.50 22.62 -2.33
N LEU A 602 21.99 23.86 -2.37
CA LEU A 602 21.74 24.71 -1.19
C LEU A 602 20.28 24.68 -0.77
N SER A 603 19.35 24.53 -1.71
CA SER A 603 17.93 24.34 -1.37
C SER A 603 17.17 23.67 -2.49
N ARG A 604 16.08 22.99 -2.12
CA ARG A 604 15.12 22.35 -3.02
C ARG A 604 13.72 22.73 -2.60
N LYS A 605 12.91 23.15 -3.58
CA LYS A 605 11.52 23.52 -3.38
C LYS A 605 10.65 22.71 -4.33
N THR A 606 9.59 22.16 -3.80
CA THR A 606 8.56 21.47 -4.59
C THR A 606 7.21 22.05 -4.24
N GLN A 607 6.46 22.45 -5.24
CA GLN A 607 5.09 22.90 -5.09
C GLN A 607 4.19 22.12 -6.02
N SER A 608 3.14 21.51 -5.47
CA SER A 608 2.17 20.73 -6.24
C SER A 608 0.76 21.20 -5.96
N ASP A 609 0.01 21.45 -7.02
CA ASP A 609 -1.40 21.81 -7.00
C ASP A 609 -2.20 20.72 -7.71
N GLY A 610 -3.22 20.19 -7.04
CA GLY A 610 -4.11 19.15 -7.52
C GLY A 610 -5.57 19.59 -7.48
N LEU A 611 -6.31 19.27 -8.51
CA LEU A 611 -7.78 19.41 -8.53
C LEU A 611 -8.38 18.09 -8.97
N GLU A 612 -9.27 17.56 -8.17
CA GLU A 612 -10.07 16.38 -8.50
C GLU A 612 -11.55 16.71 -8.44
N THR A 613 -12.27 16.36 -9.49
CA THR A 613 -13.72 16.57 -9.57
C THR A 613 -14.39 15.32 -10.12
N LYS A 614 -15.45 14.86 -9.44
CA LYS A 614 -16.27 13.72 -9.84
C LYS A 614 -17.74 14.14 -9.90
N LEU A 615 -18.34 14.06 -11.05
CA LEU A 615 -19.76 14.28 -11.25
C LEU A 615 -20.45 12.94 -11.50
N THR A 616 -21.30 12.50 -10.56
CA THR A 616 -22.10 11.30 -10.69
C THR A 616 -23.53 11.66 -11.03
N LEU A 617 -24.03 11.11 -12.12
CA LEU A 617 -25.39 11.29 -12.64
C LEU A 617 -26.15 9.95 -12.58
N ARG A 618 -27.38 9.99 -12.07
CA ARG A 618 -28.32 8.86 -11.99
C ARG A 618 -29.69 9.28 -12.54
N PRO A 619 -29.77 9.62 -13.84
CA PRO A 619 -30.99 10.16 -14.41
C PRO A 619 -32.15 9.15 -14.37
N TRP A 620 -31.82 7.86 -14.35
CA TRP A 620 -32.76 6.75 -14.23
C TRP A 620 -32.19 5.69 -13.26
N ASN A 621 -33.04 4.89 -12.66
CA ASN A 621 -32.62 3.84 -11.72
C ASN A 621 -31.72 2.77 -12.37
N TRP A 622 -31.77 2.65 -13.68
CA TRP A 622 -30.99 1.68 -14.45
C TRP A 622 -29.68 2.26 -15.04
N LEU A 623 -29.43 3.58 -14.89
CA LEU A 623 -28.25 4.23 -15.41
C LEU A 623 -27.56 5.06 -14.31
N ARG A 624 -26.30 4.74 -14.07
CA ARG A 624 -25.37 5.57 -13.30
C ARG A 624 -24.16 5.90 -14.17
N THR A 625 -23.87 7.17 -14.34
CA THR A 625 -22.69 7.66 -15.07
C THR A 625 -21.84 8.53 -14.15
N THR A 626 -20.52 8.36 -14.20
CA THR A 626 -19.58 9.22 -13.47
C THR A 626 -18.59 9.81 -14.46
N LEU A 627 -18.49 11.12 -14.44
CA LEU A 627 -17.43 11.90 -15.11
C LEU A 627 -16.41 12.29 -14.06
N SER A 628 -15.15 12.08 -14.34
CA SER A 628 -14.05 12.52 -13.47
C SER A 628 -13.02 13.33 -14.22
N TYR A 629 -12.49 14.32 -13.56
CA TYR A 629 -11.36 15.11 -14.02
C TYR A 629 -10.36 15.26 -12.89
N GLN A 630 -9.09 15.01 -13.18
CA GLN A 630 -7.98 15.22 -12.26
C GLN A 630 -6.91 16.04 -12.96
N LEU A 631 -6.43 17.06 -12.28
CA LEU A 631 -5.28 17.86 -12.65
C LEU A 631 -4.23 17.75 -11.56
N THR A 632 -2.98 17.54 -11.95
CA THR A 632 -1.82 17.69 -11.07
C THR A 632 -0.81 18.59 -11.78
N ALA A 633 -0.34 19.60 -11.09
CA ALA A 633 0.69 20.52 -11.59
C ALA A 633 1.75 20.66 -10.49
N THR A 634 2.98 20.27 -10.80
CA THR A 634 4.09 20.31 -9.84
C THR A 634 5.23 21.14 -10.43
N GLU A 635 5.78 22.04 -9.65
CA GLU A 635 6.97 22.82 -9.96
C GLU A 635 8.09 22.43 -9.00
N TYR A 636 9.27 22.23 -9.57
CA TYR A 636 10.50 21.93 -8.84
C TYR A 636 11.48 23.06 -9.09
N SER A 637 12.13 23.53 -8.04
CA SER A 637 13.24 24.46 -8.15
C SER A 637 14.36 24.07 -7.19
N SER A 638 15.60 24.24 -7.65
CA SER A 638 16.79 23.96 -6.87
C SER A 638 17.70 25.17 -6.91
N LYS A 639 18.23 25.53 -5.75
CA LYS A 639 19.28 26.53 -5.66
C LYS A 639 20.60 25.81 -5.46
N THR A 640 21.56 26.15 -6.27
CA THR A 640 22.90 25.54 -6.25
C THR A 640 23.95 26.59 -5.90
N ASP A 641 25.10 26.15 -5.38
CA ASP A 641 26.22 27.06 -5.11
C ASP A 641 26.94 27.40 -6.41
N PRO A 642 26.98 28.68 -6.85
CA PRO A 642 27.64 29.08 -8.08
C PRO A 642 29.16 28.88 -8.04
N ALA A 643 29.78 28.75 -6.87
CA ALA A 643 31.22 28.50 -6.74
C ALA A 643 31.60 27.06 -7.13
N ALA A 644 30.63 26.16 -7.15
CA ALA A 644 30.82 24.74 -7.48
C ALA A 644 31.09 24.46 -8.97
N PHE A 645 30.95 25.41 -9.87
CA PHE A 645 30.91 25.19 -11.33
C PHE A 645 32.24 25.33 -12.08
N GLY A 646 33.34 25.51 -11.38
CA GLY A 646 34.62 25.79 -12.06
C GLY A 646 35.18 24.66 -12.93
N SER A 647 34.81 23.41 -12.71
CA SER A 647 35.33 22.24 -13.43
C SER A 647 34.42 21.01 -13.43
N ASP A 648 33.21 21.11 -12.92
CA ASP A 648 32.30 19.97 -12.81
C ASP A 648 31.39 19.85 -14.04
N PRO A 649 31.32 18.68 -14.71
CA PRO A 649 30.45 18.45 -15.85
C PRO A 649 28.95 18.49 -15.51
N GLY A 650 28.56 18.46 -14.21
CA GLY A 650 27.17 18.40 -13.79
C GLY A 650 26.35 19.69 -14.00
N GLY A 651 26.96 20.87 -13.88
CA GLY A 651 26.29 22.18 -14.00
C GLY A 651 25.14 22.41 -12.99
N PRO A 652 24.46 23.57 -13.03
CA PRO A 652 23.36 23.85 -12.12
C PRO A 652 22.16 22.96 -12.41
N LEU A 653 21.60 22.38 -11.35
CA LEU A 653 20.31 21.70 -11.44
C LEU A 653 19.24 22.72 -11.82
N ALA A 654 18.55 22.47 -12.91
CA ALA A 654 17.53 23.39 -13.40
C ALA A 654 16.15 23.08 -12.83
N ASP A 655 15.30 24.09 -12.84
CA ASP A 655 13.90 24.01 -12.48
C ASP A 655 13.14 23.08 -13.43
N GLY A 656 12.20 22.31 -12.87
CA GLY A 656 11.37 21.40 -13.62
C GLY A 656 9.88 21.66 -13.38
N ARG A 657 9.07 21.28 -14.36
CA ARG A 657 7.61 21.34 -14.27
C ARG A 657 6.99 20.05 -14.75
N TYR A 658 6.11 19.50 -13.92
CA TYR A 658 5.29 18.36 -14.26
C TYR A 658 3.82 18.78 -14.31
N ARG A 659 3.11 18.36 -15.35
CA ARG A 659 1.67 18.56 -15.46
C ARG A 659 1.01 17.30 -15.97
N ALA A 660 0.01 16.80 -15.25
CA ALA A 660 -0.81 15.68 -15.64
C ALA A 660 -2.29 16.04 -15.61
N GLN A 661 -3.04 15.54 -16.59
CA GLN A 661 -4.48 15.68 -16.69
C GLN A 661 -5.09 14.32 -16.98
N THR A 662 -6.05 13.90 -16.18
CA THR A 662 -6.76 12.63 -16.37
C THR A 662 -8.24 12.90 -16.50
N TYR A 663 -8.84 12.37 -17.55
CA TYR A 663 -10.27 12.41 -17.84
C TYR A 663 -10.84 11.02 -17.72
N GLY A 664 -11.91 10.85 -16.97
CA GLY A 664 -12.55 9.58 -16.77
C GLY A 664 -14.06 9.65 -17.09
N LEU A 665 -14.54 8.61 -17.71
CA LEU A 665 -15.96 8.35 -17.93
C LEU A 665 -16.26 6.92 -17.52
N SER A 666 -17.16 6.73 -16.57
CA SER A 666 -17.68 5.39 -16.27
C SER A 666 -19.20 5.36 -16.32
N ALA A 667 -19.75 4.22 -16.71
CA ALA A 667 -21.19 4.00 -16.78
C ALA A 667 -21.54 2.61 -16.26
N ILE A 668 -22.62 2.51 -15.49
CA ILE A 668 -23.26 1.27 -15.08
C ILE A 668 -24.67 1.28 -15.61
N LEU A 669 -25.06 0.21 -16.30
CA LEU A 669 -26.33 0.04 -16.97
C LEU A 669 -27.01 -1.25 -16.49
N THR A 670 -28.21 -1.14 -15.95
CA THR A 670 -29.06 -2.27 -15.55
C THR A 670 -30.48 -2.08 -16.07
N PRO A 671 -30.66 -2.01 -17.42
CA PRO A 671 -31.95 -1.62 -18.02
C PRO A 671 -33.08 -2.60 -17.71
N PHE A 672 -32.73 -3.84 -17.38
CA PHE A 672 -33.67 -4.88 -16.94
C PHE A 672 -32.99 -5.87 -15.99
N ARG A 673 -33.75 -6.59 -15.17
CA ARG A 673 -33.28 -7.42 -14.05
C ARG A 673 -32.26 -8.48 -14.40
N ARG A 674 -32.11 -8.85 -15.67
CA ARG A 674 -31.19 -9.94 -16.10
C ARG A 674 -29.91 -9.44 -16.75
N PHE A 675 -29.78 -8.14 -16.95
CA PHE A 675 -28.63 -7.56 -17.63
C PHE A 675 -27.90 -6.54 -16.78
N TYR A 676 -26.62 -6.69 -16.73
CA TYR A 676 -25.68 -5.75 -16.12
C TYR A 676 -24.60 -5.41 -17.13
N PHE A 677 -24.28 -4.15 -17.25
CA PHE A 677 -23.12 -3.66 -17.99
C PHE A 677 -22.43 -2.59 -17.17
N SER A 678 -21.10 -2.65 -17.11
CA SER A 678 -20.25 -1.57 -16.63
C SER A 678 -19.15 -1.28 -17.64
N GLY A 679 -18.86 -0.01 -17.83
CA GLY A 679 -17.76 0.44 -18.65
C GLY A 679 -17.05 1.62 -18.00
N ALA A 680 -15.73 1.64 -18.07
CA ALA A 680 -14.89 2.76 -17.64
C ALA A 680 -13.85 3.05 -18.71
N PHE A 681 -13.76 4.31 -19.09
CA PHE A 681 -12.74 4.82 -19.98
C PHE A 681 -11.95 5.90 -19.24
N THR A 682 -10.63 5.87 -19.35
CA THR A 682 -9.75 6.92 -18.86
C THR A 682 -8.76 7.34 -19.95
N TYR A 683 -8.49 8.62 -20.00
CA TYR A 683 -7.41 9.21 -20.77
C TYR A 683 -6.56 10.07 -19.85
N SER A 684 -5.28 9.77 -19.77
CA SER A 684 -4.32 10.54 -19.01
C SER A 684 -3.23 11.09 -19.92
N ARG A 685 -2.96 12.37 -19.78
CA ARG A 685 -1.87 13.06 -20.46
C ARG A 685 -0.94 13.69 -19.45
N SER A 686 0.34 13.42 -19.57
CA SER A 686 1.39 14.00 -18.72
C SER A 686 2.47 14.68 -19.56
N ARG A 687 3.12 15.67 -18.95
CA ARG A 687 4.26 16.37 -19.55
C ARG A 687 5.22 16.78 -18.45
N THR A 688 6.50 16.45 -18.62
CA THR A 688 7.60 16.93 -17.79
C THR A 688 8.51 17.82 -18.63
N VAL A 689 8.80 19.01 -18.13
CA VAL A 689 9.72 19.96 -18.76
C VAL A 689 10.85 20.20 -17.76
N THR A 690 12.07 19.99 -18.20
CA THR A 690 13.27 20.31 -17.43
C THR A 690 14.22 21.10 -18.32
N ALA A 691 15.11 21.88 -17.72
CA ALA A 691 16.26 22.41 -18.40
C ALA A 691 17.49 21.66 -17.85
N ASP A 692 18.34 21.17 -18.72
CA ASP A 692 19.58 20.51 -18.34
C ASP A 692 20.73 21.51 -18.45
N ASN A 693 21.48 21.69 -17.37
CA ASN A 693 22.67 22.53 -17.31
C ASN A 693 22.53 23.92 -17.91
N GLY A 694 21.36 24.54 -17.77
CA GLY A 694 21.08 25.85 -18.37
C GLY A 694 20.82 25.81 -19.89
N VAL A 695 20.79 24.63 -20.49
CA VAL A 695 20.43 24.45 -21.89
C VAL A 695 18.92 24.31 -22.01
N SER A 696 18.25 25.27 -22.60
CA SER A 696 16.80 25.34 -22.79
C SER A 696 16.22 24.33 -23.78
N SER A 697 17.02 23.43 -24.34
CA SER A 697 16.69 22.60 -25.49
C SER A 697 16.40 21.13 -25.19
N VAL A 698 16.29 20.73 -23.94
CA VAL A 698 15.86 19.36 -23.62
C VAL A 698 14.41 19.19 -24.05
N VAL A 699 14.14 18.24 -24.95
CA VAL A 699 12.77 17.93 -25.39
C VAL A 699 11.94 17.44 -24.21
N PRO A 700 10.76 18.03 -23.95
CA PRO A 700 9.92 17.61 -22.85
C PRO A 700 9.52 16.14 -22.94
N TYR A 701 9.63 15.44 -21.81
CA TYR A 701 9.05 14.12 -21.69
C TYR A 701 7.52 14.22 -21.65
N HIS A 702 6.84 13.37 -22.41
CA HIS A 702 5.37 13.33 -22.44
C HIS A 702 4.88 11.88 -22.36
N GLY A 703 3.67 11.72 -21.85
CA GLY A 703 2.99 10.43 -21.77
C GLY A 703 1.50 10.62 -22.08
N ASP A 704 0.99 9.76 -22.95
CA ASP A 704 -0.43 9.62 -23.27
C ASP A 704 -0.87 8.19 -22.95
N VAL A 705 -1.86 8.02 -22.07
CA VAL A 705 -2.37 6.70 -21.65
C VAL A 705 -3.87 6.64 -21.84
N TYR A 706 -4.31 5.62 -22.56
CA TYR A 706 -5.72 5.30 -22.78
C TYR A 706 -6.04 3.96 -22.11
N THR A 707 -7.13 3.91 -21.35
CA THR A 707 -7.61 2.67 -20.75
C THR A 707 -9.11 2.56 -20.93
N LEU A 708 -9.58 1.40 -21.38
CA LEU A 708 -10.98 1.04 -21.45
C LEU A 708 -11.17 -0.31 -20.75
N VAL A 709 -12.07 -0.37 -19.80
CA VAL A 709 -12.48 -1.63 -19.16
C VAL A 709 -14.00 -1.73 -19.25
N THR A 710 -14.49 -2.84 -19.77
CA THR A 710 -15.94 -3.10 -19.88
C THR A 710 -16.26 -4.49 -19.37
N THR A 711 -17.41 -4.64 -18.72
CA THR A 711 -17.95 -5.93 -18.28
C THR A 711 -19.43 -5.98 -18.58
N ALA A 712 -19.87 -7.08 -19.15
CA ALA A 712 -21.28 -7.39 -19.38
C ALA A 712 -21.64 -8.73 -18.75
N ALA A 713 -22.76 -8.79 -18.05
CA ALA A 713 -23.30 -10.02 -17.51
C ALA A 713 -24.79 -10.15 -17.88
N TYR A 714 -25.20 -11.35 -18.28
CA TYR A 714 -26.55 -11.63 -18.66
C TYR A 714 -27.06 -12.95 -18.07
N ALA A 715 -28.07 -12.89 -17.23
CA ALA A 715 -28.75 -14.08 -16.72
C ALA A 715 -29.74 -14.63 -17.77
N LEU A 716 -29.29 -15.61 -18.55
CA LEU A 716 -30.12 -16.25 -19.58
C LEU A 716 -31.37 -16.88 -18.96
N ASN A 717 -31.21 -17.56 -17.84
CA ASN A 717 -32.26 -18.12 -17.00
C ASN A 717 -31.72 -18.24 -15.54
N PRO A 718 -32.52 -18.66 -14.54
CA PRO A 718 -32.07 -18.79 -13.15
C PRO A 718 -30.86 -19.69 -12.92
N LYS A 719 -30.55 -20.56 -13.88
CA LYS A 719 -29.44 -21.55 -13.77
C LYS A 719 -28.26 -21.25 -14.69
N THR A 720 -28.38 -20.29 -15.60
CA THR A 720 -27.33 -20.01 -16.60
C THR A 720 -27.07 -18.54 -16.71
N SER A 721 -25.83 -18.13 -16.53
CA SER A 721 -25.33 -16.77 -16.72
C SER A 721 -24.22 -16.74 -17.76
N LEU A 722 -24.22 -15.67 -18.54
CA LEU A 722 -23.17 -15.31 -19.48
C LEU A 722 -22.43 -14.10 -18.92
N GLN A 723 -21.12 -14.09 -19.09
CA GLN A 723 -20.26 -12.96 -18.72
C GLN A 723 -19.27 -12.70 -19.84
N ALA A 724 -19.02 -11.43 -20.13
CA ALA A 724 -17.94 -11.01 -21.00
C ALA A 724 -17.29 -9.75 -20.44
N SER A 725 -15.98 -9.66 -20.53
CA SER A 725 -15.22 -8.46 -20.22
C SER A 725 -14.19 -8.20 -21.29
N TYR A 726 -13.94 -6.93 -21.52
CA TYR A 726 -12.91 -6.49 -22.43
C TYR A 726 -12.13 -5.35 -21.78
N SER A 727 -10.82 -5.47 -21.78
CA SER A 727 -9.90 -4.42 -21.40
C SER A 727 -8.98 -4.07 -22.56
N PHE A 728 -8.77 -2.76 -22.71
CA PHE A 728 -7.84 -2.18 -23.64
C PHE A 728 -6.98 -1.18 -22.88
N SER A 729 -5.69 -1.23 -23.10
CA SER A 729 -4.77 -0.20 -22.65
C SER A 729 -3.74 0.11 -23.74
N GLN A 730 -3.49 1.39 -23.91
CA GLN A 730 -2.45 1.91 -24.78
C GLN A 730 -1.70 2.96 -24.00
N ALA A 731 -0.38 2.88 -24.00
CA ALA A 731 0.48 3.88 -23.41
C ALA A 731 1.57 4.27 -24.41
N GLY A 732 1.80 5.56 -24.52
CA GLY A 732 2.94 6.13 -25.24
C GLY A 732 3.66 7.08 -24.30
N TYR A 733 4.86 6.70 -23.89
CA TYR A 733 5.75 7.53 -23.09
C TYR A 733 7.01 7.78 -23.86
N GLY A 734 7.46 9.04 -23.95
CA GLY A 734 8.71 9.27 -24.63
C GLY A 734 9.23 10.67 -24.58
N GLN A 735 10.51 10.73 -24.86
CA GLN A 735 11.26 11.95 -25.10
C GLN A 735 12.07 11.76 -26.37
N ASN A 736 11.80 12.55 -27.38
CA ASN A 736 12.52 12.47 -28.64
C ASN A 736 13.71 13.45 -28.64
N ASN A 737 14.87 12.96 -28.22
CA ASN A 737 16.12 13.72 -28.19
C ASN A 737 16.96 13.51 -29.45
N ALA A 738 16.32 13.32 -30.62
CA ALA A 738 17.04 13.18 -31.89
C ALA A 738 18.01 14.35 -32.17
N PRO A 739 19.06 14.22 -33.03
CA PRO A 739 19.20 13.32 -34.17
C PRO A 739 20.03 12.06 -33.94
N ASN A 740 20.69 11.87 -32.80
CA ASN A 740 21.52 10.69 -32.54
C ASN A 740 21.16 10.03 -31.20
N GLY A 741 20.08 10.43 -30.54
CA GLY A 741 19.65 9.88 -29.25
C GLY A 741 18.76 8.64 -29.41
N VAL A 742 18.97 7.70 -28.56
CA VAL A 742 18.05 6.58 -28.36
C VAL A 742 16.70 7.14 -27.92
N PRO A 743 15.57 6.80 -28.57
CA PRO A 743 14.26 7.18 -28.08
C PRO A 743 14.04 6.48 -26.72
N LEU A 744 14.17 7.25 -25.64
CA LEU A 744 13.86 6.78 -24.31
C LEU A 744 12.35 6.86 -24.16
N GLY A 745 11.67 5.73 -24.26
CA GLY A 745 10.24 5.67 -24.13
C GLY A 745 9.69 4.27 -24.24
N LEU A 746 8.47 4.11 -23.75
CA LEU A 746 7.72 2.87 -23.80
C LEU A 746 6.41 3.12 -24.54
N ASP A 747 6.23 2.43 -25.67
CA ASP A 747 4.96 2.39 -26.39
C ASP A 747 4.43 0.98 -26.38
N PHE A 748 3.22 0.79 -25.89
CA PHE A 748 2.56 -0.51 -25.96
C PHE A 748 1.05 -0.39 -26.16
N THR A 749 0.50 -1.45 -26.75
CA THR A 749 -0.94 -1.67 -26.85
C THR A 749 -1.27 -3.07 -26.30
N ARG A 750 -2.27 -3.15 -25.44
CA ARG A 750 -2.71 -4.41 -24.82
C ARG A 750 -4.22 -4.57 -24.96
N HIS A 751 -4.65 -5.74 -25.39
CA HIS A 751 -6.05 -6.18 -25.46
C HIS A 751 -6.23 -7.43 -24.63
N VAL A 752 -7.25 -7.48 -23.79
CA VAL A 752 -7.67 -8.69 -23.08
C VAL A 752 -9.18 -8.83 -23.22
N LEU A 753 -9.63 -9.95 -23.74
CA LEU A 753 -11.05 -10.31 -23.87
C LEU A 753 -11.31 -11.58 -23.05
N PHE A 754 -12.29 -11.54 -22.21
CA PHE A 754 -12.83 -12.68 -21.49
C PHE A 754 -14.28 -12.91 -21.91
N ALA A 755 -14.66 -14.16 -22.17
CA ALA A 755 -16.05 -14.55 -22.42
C ALA A 755 -16.34 -15.89 -21.75
N GLY A 756 -17.37 -15.95 -20.92
CA GLY A 756 -17.66 -17.13 -20.12
C GLY A 756 -19.13 -17.43 -19.96
N VAL A 757 -19.44 -18.70 -19.71
CA VAL A 757 -20.74 -19.21 -19.33
C VAL A 757 -20.63 -20.00 -18.04
N THR A 758 -21.51 -19.71 -17.09
CA THR A 758 -21.65 -20.48 -15.85
C THR A 758 -23.05 -21.09 -15.83
N ARG A 759 -23.15 -22.37 -15.52
CA ARG A 759 -24.42 -23.11 -15.46
C ARG A 759 -24.49 -23.96 -14.20
N GLN A 760 -25.60 -23.82 -13.49
CA GLN A 760 -25.98 -24.75 -12.42
C GLN A 760 -26.54 -26.02 -13.03
N LEU A 761 -25.82 -27.14 -12.86
CA LEU A 761 -26.14 -28.44 -13.43
C LEU A 761 -27.11 -29.19 -12.52
N THR A 762 -26.83 -29.20 -11.20
CA THR A 762 -27.71 -29.75 -10.16
C THR A 762 -27.86 -28.71 -9.02
N GLN A 763 -28.53 -29.06 -7.95
CA GLN A 763 -28.60 -28.17 -6.76
C GLN A 763 -27.23 -27.89 -6.18
N ASN A 764 -26.31 -28.84 -6.27
CA ASN A 764 -25.01 -28.80 -5.62
C ASN A 764 -23.81 -28.70 -6.59
N LEU A 765 -24.06 -28.79 -7.88
CA LEU A 765 -23.01 -28.79 -8.91
C LEU A 765 -23.26 -27.68 -9.92
N SER A 766 -22.24 -26.85 -10.14
CA SER A 766 -22.20 -25.89 -11.23
C SER A 766 -20.94 -26.08 -12.08
N GLY A 767 -21.02 -25.70 -13.34
CA GLY A 767 -19.88 -25.70 -14.27
C GLY A 767 -19.69 -24.32 -14.87
N ALA A 768 -18.48 -23.91 -15.04
CA ALA A 768 -18.07 -22.70 -15.74
C ALA A 768 -17.11 -23.07 -16.89
N LEU A 769 -17.32 -22.47 -18.04
CA LEU A 769 -16.42 -22.52 -19.17
C LEU A 769 -16.17 -21.10 -19.63
N HIS A 770 -14.91 -20.71 -19.75
CA HIS A 770 -14.56 -19.42 -20.31
C HIS A 770 -13.39 -19.49 -21.28
N TYR A 771 -13.39 -18.53 -22.16
CA TYR A 771 -12.34 -18.26 -23.13
C TYR A 771 -11.71 -16.92 -22.83
N GLU A 772 -10.40 -16.87 -22.92
CA GLU A 772 -9.62 -15.66 -22.80
C GLU A 772 -8.75 -15.46 -24.05
N PHE A 773 -8.72 -14.23 -24.54
CA PHE A 773 -7.83 -13.76 -25.57
C PHE A 773 -7.00 -12.62 -25.01
N SER A 774 -5.68 -12.68 -25.18
CA SER A 774 -4.76 -11.62 -24.76
C SER A 774 -3.79 -11.32 -25.90
N GLN A 775 -3.62 -10.05 -26.20
CA GLN A 775 -2.67 -9.56 -27.20
C GLN A 775 -1.89 -8.39 -26.60
N TYR A 776 -0.60 -8.41 -26.79
CA TYR A 776 0.33 -7.36 -26.40
C TYR A 776 1.20 -7.01 -27.58
N SER A 777 1.40 -5.72 -27.86
CA SER A 777 2.30 -5.24 -28.90
C SER A 777 3.08 -4.05 -28.39
N GLU A 778 4.39 -4.08 -28.55
CA GLU A 778 5.34 -3.11 -28.04
C GLU A 778 6.29 -2.63 -29.15
N PRO A 779 5.91 -1.61 -29.91
CA PRO A 779 6.78 -1.04 -30.95
C PRO A 779 8.13 -0.56 -30.42
N SER A 780 8.19 -0.09 -29.16
CA SER A 780 9.45 0.37 -28.55
C SER A 780 10.48 -0.73 -28.39
N SER A 781 10.07 -2.00 -28.29
CA SER A 781 10.98 -3.15 -28.30
C SER A 781 11.25 -3.71 -29.70
N ALA A 782 10.96 -2.97 -30.76
CA ALA A 782 10.95 -3.48 -32.14
C ALA A 782 10.07 -4.74 -32.30
N HIS A 783 8.97 -4.84 -31.55
CA HIS A 783 8.03 -5.97 -31.55
C HIS A 783 8.58 -7.28 -30.98
N LEU A 784 9.73 -7.26 -30.30
CA LEU A 784 10.33 -8.47 -29.73
C LEU A 784 9.56 -9.01 -28.54
N ASN A 785 8.82 -8.14 -27.83
CA ASN A 785 7.98 -8.50 -26.69
C ASN A 785 6.52 -8.82 -27.08
N ASP A 786 6.21 -8.82 -28.38
CA ASP A 786 4.86 -9.00 -28.86
C ASP A 786 4.40 -10.46 -28.64
N PHE A 787 3.16 -10.62 -28.20
CA PHE A 787 2.54 -11.93 -28.13
C PHE A 787 1.02 -11.87 -28.39
N THR A 788 0.49 -13.02 -28.80
CA THR A 788 -0.95 -13.29 -28.85
C THR A 788 -1.23 -14.62 -28.15
N ALA A 789 -2.18 -14.63 -27.23
CA ALA A 789 -2.51 -15.81 -26.45
C ALA A 789 -4.01 -16.11 -26.47
N HIS A 790 -4.33 -17.41 -26.50
CA HIS A 790 -5.67 -17.96 -26.45
C HIS A 790 -5.77 -18.96 -25.29
N GLY A 791 -6.65 -18.71 -24.33
CA GLY A 791 -6.88 -19.58 -23.18
C GLY A 791 -8.30 -20.13 -23.14
N VAL A 792 -8.46 -21.40 -22.80
CA VAL A 792 -9.76 -22.02 -22.48
C VAL A 792 -9.66 -22.59 -21.08
N PHE A 793 -10.65 -22.27 -20.25
CA PHE A 793 -10.71 -22.68 -18.84
C PHE A 793 -12.05 -23.33 -18.56
N ALA A 794 -12.00 -24.45 -17.83
CA ALA A 794 -13.19 -25.19 -17.42
C ALA A 794 -13.11 -25.49 -15.92
N THR A 795 -14.07 -25.01 -15.15
CA THR A 795 -14.16 -25.19 -13.70
C THR A 795 -15.47 -25.88 -13.34
N LEU A 796 -15.39 -26.90 -12.49
CA LEU A 796 -16.56 -27.55 -11.89
C LEU A 796 -16.57 -27.17 -10.39
N VAL A 797 -17.68 -26.61 -9.93
CA VAL A 797 -17.85 -26.24 -8.51
C VAL A 797 -18.89 -27.14 -7.89
N TYR A 798 -18.47 -27.94 -6.94
CA TYR A 798 -19.35 -28.79 -6.13
C TYR A 798 -19.50 -28.18 -4.74
N LYS A 799 -20.73 -28.02 -4.27
CA LYS A 799 -21.07 -27.51 -2.94
C LYS A 799 -21.92 -28.55 -2.21
N TRP A 800 -21.39 -29.04 -1.12
CA TRP A 800 -22.14 -29.85 -0.19
C TRP A 800 -22.70 -28.94 0.91
N PRO A 801 -24.04 -28.99 1.19
CA PRO A 801 -24.67 -28.15 2.20
C PRO A 801 -24.24 -28.56 3.63
#